data_7eda8d59327bead50cd40b24f1d96966
#
_entry.id   7eda8d59327bead50cd40b24f1d96966
#
_cell.length_a   1.000
_cell.length_b   1.000
_cell.length_c   1.000
_cell.angle_alpha   90.00
_cell.angle_beta   90.00
_cell.angle_gamma   90.00
#
_symmetry.space_group_name_H-M   'P 1'
#
loop_
_entity.id
_entity.type
_entity.pdbx_description
1 polymer ?
#
loop_
_entity_poly.entity_id
_entity_poly.type
_entity_poly.pdbx_seq_one_letter_code
_entity_poly.pdbx_strand_id
1 'polypeptide(L)'
;MAELTPMMQQYFEIKNKNKDYILFYRLGDFYEMFFDDAKLVSRELELTLTGRDCGQGERAPMCGVPYHSAEGYIAKLVQKGYKIAICEQMEDPKKAKGLVKREIIRRVTPGTVVEASMLDENRNNFLGCVYAAGGSVGVCFADITTGSVYATGSDNWNDITSEFGRFAPREVLVGGGAISADGLQSFLKERLEALIEPMPEECFEAQRSAERIQEHFKVQDFDAAGLTDLPCTVQCLGGLLDYLEQTQKASLSSLNQLQVYHQGQYMELDLIARRNLELCETMRTKEKKGTLLWVLDHTRTAMGSRLIRQWIEKPLYNPLHIARRQQAVGALCDDVIARTALTDALKRVFDMERLIGRVAYGTANCRDLRALSAAISCLPEIKTQAALFGQAMLRELTGKIDLLEDIRALVEQAIVDEPPILLREGGMIRKGFNEEIDRLRDLASGGKGKIAEIEQAERERTSISKLKIGYNRVFGYYIEVSRSNAEAVPENYIRKQTLANSERYITEELKQLESTVLGAQERLTALEYEVFVSVRDQIAAEVHRVQKTAQAIAALDVLCALADVACDNNYVCPVVDFSDRIDIKDGRHPVVEKMLSDSLFIPNDTLLDSKENRVAIITGPNMAGKSTYMRQVALITIMAQIGSGLVCAYRRGRPRVYPCRRVG
;
A
#
# COMPACT_ATOMS: atom_id res chain seq x y z
N MET A 1 -23.70 -25.93 35.47
CA MET A 1 -22.95 -25.71 34.24
C MET A 1 -21.58 -25.18 34.64
N ALA A 2 -20.49 -25.82 34.20
CA ALA A 2 -19.15 -25.29 34.48
C ALA A 2 -19.00 -23.92 33.81
N GLU A 3 -18.59 -22.91 34.56
CA GLU A 3 -18.43 -21.56 34.03
C GLU A 3 -17.16 -21.49 33.15
N LEU A 4 -17.25 -20.76 32.04
CA LEU A 4 -16.11 -20.44 31.21
C LEU A 4 -15.06 -19.67 32.01
N THR A 5 -13.79 -19.90 31.73
CA THR A 5 -12.72 -19.08 32.35
C THR A 5 -12.93 -17.60 32.00
N PRO A 6 -12.54 -16.65 32.86
CA PRO A 6 -12.70 -15.20 32.58
C PRO A 6 -12.10 -14.76 31.25
N MET A 7 -10.99 -15.36 30.84
CA MET A 7 -10.35 -15.10 29.54
C MET A 7 -11.22 -15.55 28.39
N MET A 8 -11.88 -16.73 28.49
CA MET A 8 -12.78 -17.23 27.46
C MET A 8 -14.10 -16.44 27.38
N GLN A 9 -14.58 -15.92 28.51
CA GLN A 9 -15.72 -14.99 28.53
C GLN A 9 -15.40 -13.74 27.72
N GLN A 10 -14.24 -13.10 27.97
CA GLN A 10 -13.75 -11.94 27.21
C GLN A 10 -13.58 -12.28 25.70
N TYR A 11 -13.01 -13.45 25.39
CA TYR A 11 -12.89 -13.91 23.99
C TYR A 11 -14.25 -13.96 23.29
N PHE A 12 -15.26 -14.58 23.90
CA PHE A 12 -16.59 -14.70 23.30
C PHE A 12 -17.31 -13.35 23.20
N GLU A 13 -17.14 -12.44 24.15
CA GLU A 13 -17.67 -11.08 24.04
C GLU A 13 -17.16 -10.35 22.80
N ILE A 14 -15.85 -10.49 22.53
CA ILE A 14 -15.21 -9.88 21.37
C ILE A 14 -15.61 -10.63 20.08
N LYS A 15 -15.55 -11.97 20.07
CA LYS A 15 -15.88 -12.79 18.90
C LYS A 15 -17.33 -12.64 18.47
N ASN A 16 -18.27 -12.59 19.39
CA ASN A 16 -19.69 -12.45 19.09
C ASN A 16 -20.04 -11.13 18.37
N LYS A 17 -19.25 -10.07 18.61
CA LYS A 17 -19.36 -8.80 17.89
C LYS A 17 -18.66 -8.81 16.54
N ASN A 18 -17.86 -9.86 16.23
CA ASN A 18 -17.03 -9.97 15.04
C ASN A 18 -17.07 -11.40 14.48
N LYS A 19 -18.28 -11.95 14.29
CA LYS A 19 -18.49 -13.35 13.90
C LYS A 19 -17.86 -13.69 12.56
N ASP A 20 -17.88 -12.76 11.61
CA ASP A 20 -17.41 -12.94 10.24
C ASP A 20 -15.89 -12.77 10.08
N TYR A 21 -15.19 -12.39 11.16
CA TYR A 21 -13.76 -12.20 11.18
C TYR A 21 -13.05 -13.35 11.89
N ILE A 22 -11.94 -13.83 11.37
CA ILE A 22 -11.01 -14.69 12.11
C ILE A 22 -10.35 -13.83 13.18
N LEU A 23 -10.52 -14.22 14.46
CA LEU A 23 -10.02 -13.44 15.59
C LEU A 23 -8.60 -13.85 15.95
N PHE A 24 -7.61 -13.00 15.69
CA PHE A 24 -6.24 -13.11 16.15
C PHE A 24 -6.16 -12.51 17.56
N TYR A 25 -6.29 -13.36 18.57
CA TYR A 25 -6.41 -12.96 19.98
C TYR A 25 -5.08 -13.00 20.69
N ARG A 26 -4.55 -11.84 21.12
CA ARG A 26 -3.23 -11.73 21.74
C ARG A 26 -3.16 -12.40 23.12
N LEU A 27 -2.26 -13.36 23.28
CA LEU A 27 -1.94 -14.03 24.52
C LEU A 27 -0.42 -14.17 24.67
N GLY A 28 0.17 -13.31 25.51
CA GLY A 28 1.62 -13.25 25.65
C GLY A 28 2.33 -12.96 24.32
N ASP A 29 3.21 -13.86 23.88
CA ASP A 29 3.99 -13.71 22.64
C ASP A 29 3.30 -14.30 21.40
N PHE A 30 2.03 -14.74 21.51
CA PHE A 30 1.29 -15.35 20.41
C PHE A 30 -0.02 -14.62 20.13
N TYR A 31 -0.45 -14.68 18.87
CA TYR A 31 -1.85 -14.58 18.51
C TYR A 31 -2.43 -15.98 18.48
N GLU A 32 -3.40 -16.25 19.33
CA GLU A 32 -4.08 -17.52 19.40
C GLU A 32 -5.49 -17.42 18.80
N MET A 33 -5.87 -18.42 18.03
CA MET A 33 -7.20 -18.60 17.47
C MET A 33 -7.85 -19.80 18.17
N PHE A 34 -9.17 -19.73 18.38
CA PHE A 34 -9.91 -20.75 19.11
C PHE A 34 -11.11 -21.28 18.30
N PHE A 35 -11.60 -22.47 18.66
CA PHE A 35 -12.78 -23.12 18.09
C PHE A 35 -12.71 -23.23 16.57
N ASP A 36 -13.75 -22.75 15.86
CA ASP A 36 -13.83 -22.87 14.41
C ASP A 36 -12.79 -22.04 13.67
N ASP A 37 -12.41 -20.87 14.22
CA ASP A 37 -11.28 -20.08 13.69
C ASP A 37 -9.98 -20.89 13.73
N ALA A 38 -9.74 -21.62 14.83
CA ALA A 38 -8.53 -22.45 14.94
C ALA A 38 -8.52 -23.61 13.95
N LYS A 39 -9.66 -24.29 13.76
CA LYS A 39 -9.78 -25.38 12.77
C LYS A 39 -9.56 -24.86 11.35
N LEU A 40 -10.15 -23.73 11.03
CA LEU A 40 -10.01 -23.06 9.73
C LEU A 40 -8.55 -22.68 9.48
N VAL A 41 -7.96 -21.91 10.36
CA VAL A 41 -6.59 -21.39 10.22
C VAL A 41 -5.55 -22.51 10.23
N SER A 42 -5.73 -23.54 11.08
CA SER A 42 -4.87 -24.73 11.09
C SER A 42 -4.84 -25.43 9.71
N ARG A 43 -6.00 -25.56 9.07
CA ARG A 43 -6.13 -26.16 7.73
C ARG A 43 -5.51 -25.27 6.64
N GLU A 44 -5.84 -23.97 6.65
CA GLU A 44 -5.44 -23.05 5.59
C GLU A 44 -3.94 -22.70 5.60
N LEU A 45 -3.32 -22.75 6.78
CA LEU A 45 -1.91 -22.38 7.00
C LEU A 45 -1.02 -23.57 7.40
N GLU A 46 -1.58 -24.79 7.44
CA GLU A 46 -0.88 -26.02 7.84
C GLU A 46 -0.26 -25.92 9.26
N LEU A 47 -0.98 -25.26 10.19
CA LEU A 47 -0.54 -25.10 11.56
C LEU A 47 -1.00 -26.27 12.43
N THR A 48 -0.21 -26.61 13.44
CA THR A 48 -0.58 -27.62 14.42
C THR A 48 -1.82 -27.20 15.22
N LEU A 49 -2.87 -27.99 15.16
CA LEU A 49 -4.06 -27.82 15.98
C LEU A 49 -3.79 -28.46 17.35
N THR A 50 -3.91 -27.64 18.39
CA THR A 50 -3.76 -28.05 19.79
C THR A 50 -5.07 -27.84 20.56
N GLY A 51 -5.06 -27.95 21.87
CA GLY A 51 -6.24 -27.66 22.69
C GLY A 51 -5.86 -26.93 23.97
N ARG A 52 -6.73 -26.00 24.39
CA ARG A 52 -6.62 -25.23 25.64
C ARG A 52 -7.82 -25.50 26.54
N ASP A 53 -7.57 -25.60 27.83
CA ASP A 53 -8.65 -25.71 28.81
C ASP A 53 -9.48 -24.42 28.86
N CYS A 54 -10.78 -24.53 28.71
CA CYS A 54 -11.74 -23.41 28.72
C CYS A 54 -12.66 -23.41 29.94
N GLY A 55 -12.49 -24.34 30.89
CA GLY A 55 -13.28 -24.43 32.14
C GLY A 55 -14.53 -25.31 32.03
N GLN A 56 -14.86 -25.90 30.85
CA GLN A 56 -16.04 -26.75 30.67
C GLN A 56 -15.72 -28.26 30.66
N GLY A 57 -14.51 -28.64 31.07
CA GLY A 57 -14.06 -30.05 31.06
C GLY A 57 -13.61 -30.56 29.68
N GLU A 58 -13.92 -29.85 28.61
CA GLU A 58 -13.39 -30.09 27.26
C GLU A 58 -12.33 -29.07 26.88
N ARG A 59 -11.33 -29.50 26.08
CA ARG A 59 -10.32 -28.59 25.57
C ARG A 59 -10.79 -27.92 24.29
N ALA A 60 -10.85 -26.59 24.29
CA ALA A 60 -11.13 -25.82 23.09
C ALA A 60 -10.03 -26.03 22.04
N PRO A 61 -10.38 -26.38 20.79
CA PRO A 61 -9.39 -26.39 19.70
C PRO A 61 -8.70 -25.03 19.59
N MET A 62 -7.38 -25.05 19.46
CA MET A 62 -6.55 -23.85 19.41
C MET A 62 -5.39 -24.04 18.43
N CYS A 63 -5.06 -23.00 17.71
CA CYS A 63 -3.78 -22.85 17.03
C CYS A 63 -3.24 -21.44 17.27
N GLY A 64 -1.96 -21.21 17.07
CA GLY A 64 -1.36 -19.92 17.34
C GLY A 64 -0.14 -19.66 16.48
N VAL A 65 0.13 -18.36 16.27
CA VAL A 65 1.30 -17.87 15.55
C VAL A 65 2.05 -16.85 16.43
N PRO A 66 3.39 -16.80 16.38
CA PRO A 66 4.12 -15.78 17.09
C PRO A 66 3.70 -14.39 16.57
N TYR A 67 3.41 -13.45 17.47
CA TYR A 67 2.88 -12.15 17.07
C TYR A 67 3.83 -11.35 16.17
N HIS A 68 5.14 -11.51 16.35
CA HIS A 68 6.15 -10.84 15.56
C HIS A 68 6.27 -11.34 14.11
N SER A 69 5.73 -12.52 13.82
CA SER A 69 5.69 -13.12 12.47
C SER A 69 4.26 -13.23 11.91
N ALA A 70 3.28 -12.66 12.60
CA ALA A 70 1.87 -12.80 12.24
C ALA A 70 1.53 -12.21 10.87
N GLU A 71 2.21 -11.16 10.40
CA GLU A 71 1.96 -10.52 9.12
C GLU A 71 1.97 -11.51 7.93
N GLY A 72 2.94 -12.40 7.87
CA GLY A 72 3.04 -13.39 6.80
C GLY A 72 1.89 -14.41 6.80
N TYR A 73 1.34 -14.73 7.97
CA TYR A 73 0.17 -15.60 8.12
C TYR A 73 -1.12 -14.87 7.78
N ILE A 74 -1.25 -13.63 8.23
CA ILE A 74 -2.37 -12.74 7.90
C ILE A 74 -2.45 -12.54 6.39
N ALA A 75 -1.31 -12.26 5.73
CA ALA A 75 -1.21 -12.11 4.28
C ALA A 75 -1.81 -13.30 3.52
N LYS A 76 -1.44 -14.52 3.89
CA LYS A 76 -1.95 -15.74 3.25
C LYS A 76 -3.45 -15.92 3.40
N LEU A 77 -4.01 -15.59 4.57
CA LEU A 77 -5.44 -15.68 4.82
C LEU A 77 -6.22 -14.62 4.05
N VAL A 78 -5.74 -13.37 4.06
CA VAL A 78 -6.36 -12.26 3.33
C VAL A 78 -6.32 -12.49 1.82
N GLN A 79 -5.23 -13.02 1.27
CA GLN A 79 -5.13 -13.41 -0.15
C GLN A 79 -6.16 -14.48 -0.54
N LYS A 80 -6.56 -15.34 0.42
CA LYS A 80 -7.63 -16.33 0.25
C LYS A 80 -9.04 -15.76 0.48
N GLY A 81 -9.18 -14.46 0.72
CA GLY A 81 -10.45 -13.78 0.91
C GLY A 81 -10.98 -13.77 2.35
N TYR A 82 -10.21 -14.20 3.35
CA TYR A 82 -10.63 -14.17 4.75
C TYR A 82 -10.48 -12.78 5.36
N LYS A 83 -11.41 -12.41 6.24
CA LYS A 83 -11.38 -11.18 7.04
C LYS A 83 -10.75 -11.48 8.42
N ILE A 84 -9.88 -10.61 8.91
CA ILE A 84 -9.13 -10.82 10.16
C ILE A 84 -9.36 -9.64 11.11
N ALA A 85 -9.62 -9.95 12.38
CA ALA A 85 -9.66 -8.97 13.45
C ALA A 85 -8.45 -9.18 14.38
N ILE A 86 -7.63 -8.15 14.51
CA ILE A 86 -6.44 -8.17 15.38
C ILE A 86 -6.84 -7.60 16.74
N CYS A 87 -6.75 -8.45 17.76
CA CYS A 87 -7.09 -8.12 19.14
C CYS A 87 -5.83 -8.07 20.00
N GLU A 88 -5.52 -6.88 20.53
CA GLU A 88 -4.32 -6.61 21.31
C GLU A 88 -4.63 -6.41 22.80
N GLN A 89 -3.59 -6.59 23.62
CA GLN A 89 -3.60 -6.27 25.03
C GLN A 89 -3.42 -4.76 25.19
N MET A 90 -4.38 -4.11 25.87
CA MET A 90 -4.40 -2.66 26.06
C MET A 90 -3.60 -2.18 27.26
N GLU A 91 -3.11 -3.10 28.08
CA GLU A 91 -2.33 -2.81 29.29
C GLU A 91 -1.21 -3.85 29.47
N ASP A 92 -0.15 -3.44 30.18
CA ASP A 92 0.96 -4.33 30.49
C ASP A 92 0.50 -5.48 31.42
N PRO A 93 0.63 -6.74 31.00
CA PRO A 93 0.24 -7.89 31.83
C PRO A 93 0.89 -7.91 33.23
N LYS A 94 2.09 -7.33 33.38
CA LYS A 94 2.81 -7.25 34.65
C LYS A 94 2.21 -6.23 35.64
N LYS A 95 1.45 -5.25 35.11
CA LYS A 95 0.83 -4.15 35.88
C LYS A 95 -0.67 -4.37 36.11
N ALA A 96 -1.30 -5.27 35.36
CA ALA A 96 -2.74 -5.53 35.40
C ALA A 96 -3.14 -6.16 36.72
N LYS A 97 -4.14 -5.57 37.40
CA LYS A 97 -4.77 -6.15 38.61
C LYS A 97 -5.96 -7.02 38.15
N GLY A 98 -5.67 -8.23 37.64
CA GLY A 98 -6.70 -9.17 37.19
C GLY A 98 -6.56 -9.56 35.71
N LEU A 99 -7.68 -9.71 34.99
CA LEU A 99 -7.69 -10.05 33.58
C LEU A 99 -7.26 -8.84 32.72
N VAL A 100 -6.21 -9.00 31.93
CA VAL A 100 -5.73 -7.98 31.00
C VAL A 100 -6.83 -7.60 30.02
N LYS A 101 -7.13 -6.31 29.88
CA LYS A 101 -8.09 -5.78 28.92
C LYS A 101 -7.57 -5.95 27.50
N ARG A 102 -8.44 -6.43 26.61
CA ARG A 102 -8.14 -6.61 25.19
C ARG A 102 -9.20 -5.96 24.33
N GLU A 103 -8.76 -5.36 23.25
CA GLU A 103 -9.65 -4.72 22.27
C GLU A 103 -9.17 -5.01 20.84
N ILE A 104 -10.10 -4.96 19.89
CA ILE A 104 -9.74 -4.98 18.47
C ILE A 104 -9.13 -3.63 18.13
N ILE A 105 -7.86 -3.65 17.73
CA ILE A 105 -7.14 -2.46 17.29
C ILE A 105 -7.31 -2.23 15.78
N ARG A 106 -7.54 -3.30 15.00
CA ARG A 106 -7.61 -3.23 13.55
C ARG A 106 -8.37 -4.42 12.96
N ARG A 107 -9.09 -4.17 11.86
CA ARG A 107 -9.63 -5.20 10.98
C ARG A 107 -8.89 -5.17 9.64
N VAL A 108 -8.46 -6.32 9.14
CA VAL A 108 -7.75 -6.48 7.88
C VAL A 108 -8.63 -7.28 6.92
N THR A 109 -8.97 -6.68 5.81
CA THR A 109 -9.78 -7.28 4.74
C THR A 109 -9.04 -7.12 3.40
N PRO A 110 -9.40 -7.86 2.34
CA PRO A 110 -8.71 -7.76 1.06
C PRO A 110 -8.62 -6.34 0.48
N GLY A 111 -9.64 -5.51 0.70
CA GLY A 111 -9.68 -4.11 0.24
C GLY A 111 -8.98 -3.11 1.16
N THR A 112 -8.65 -3.52 2.40
CA THR A 112 -8.10 -2.61 3.43
C THR A 112 -6.67 -2.94 3.87
N VAL A 113 -5.95 -3.72 3.08
CA VAL A 113 -4.53 -4.03 3.31
C VAL A 113 -3.65 -2.81 3.10
N VAL A 114 -2.70 -2.56 4.01
CA VAL A 114 -1.71 -1.46 3.91
C VAL A 114 -0.26 -1.97 3.99
N GLU A 115 -0.03 -3.21 4.42
CA GLU A 115 1.29 -3.81 4.52
C GLU A 115 1.90 -4.06 3.14
N ALA A 116 3.14 -3.60 2.94
CA ALA A 116 3.83 -3.74 1.66
C ALA A 116 4.01 -5.22 1.23
N SER A 117 4.20 -6.13 2.18
CA SER A 117 4.36 -7.56 1.93
C SER A 117 3.10 -8.24 1.36
N MET A 118 1.94 -7.58 1.46
CA MET A 118 0.63 -8.08 1.01
C MET A 118 0.17 -7.45 -0.30
N LEU A 119 0.88 -6.44 -0.81
CA LEU A 119 0.50 -5.62 -1.95
C LEU A 119 1.39 -5.90 -3.16
N ASP A 120 0.81 -5.81 -4.36
CA ASP A 120 1.58 -5.70 -5.60
C ASP A 120 2.06 -4.24 -5.74
N GLU A 121 3.36 -4.03 -5.90
CA GLU A 121 3.95 -2.69 -6.01
C GLU A 121 3.42 -1.91 -7.21
N ASN A 122 3.13 -2.60 -8.31
CA ASN A 122 2.74 -2.02 -9.59
C ASN A 122 1.22 -1.94 -9.80
N ARG A 123 0.43 -2.28 -8.76
CA ARG A 123 -1.03 -2.25 -8.81
C ARG A 123 -1.61 -1.52 -7.61
N ASN A 124 -2.71 -0.83 -7.84
CA ASN A 124 -3.56 -0.33 -6.76
C ASN A 124 -4.32 -1.47 -6.10
N ASN A 125 -4.65 -1.30 -4.82
CA ASN A 125 -5.50 -2.21 -4.07
C ASN A 125 -6.82 -1.52 -3.74
N PHE A 126 -7.81 -1.67 -4.62
CA PHE A 126 -9.08 -0.95 -4.48
C PHE A 126 -10.07 -1.68 -3.58
N LEU A 127 -10.69 -0.90 -2.69
CA LEU A 127 -11.96 -1.17 -2.07
C LEU A 127 -13.04 -0.48 -2.92
N GLY A 128 -14.04 -1.23 -3.38
CA GLY A 128 -15.19 -0.69 -4.11
C GLY A 128 -16.39 -0.49 -3.20
N CYS A 129 -17.26 0.44 -3.54
CA CYS A 129 -18.59 0.54 -2.95
C CYS A 129 -19.60 0.83 -4.06
N VAL A 130 -20.81 0.27 -3.95
CA VAL A 130 -21.93 0.50 -4.86
C VAL A 130 -23.22 0.67 -4.08
N TYR A 131 -23.97 1.70 -4.46
CA TYR A 131 -25.29 1.98 -3.90
C TYR A 131 -26.26 2.33 -5.04
N ALA A 132 -27.46 1.75 -4.99
CA ALA A 132 -28.49 1.99 -6.01
C ALA A 132 -29.81 2.38 -5.36
N ALA A 133 -30.43 3.45 -5.85
CA ALA A 133 -31.74 3.91 -5.43
C ALA A 133 -32.42 4.71 -6.56
N GLY A 134 -33.74 4.61 -6.69
CA GLY A 134 -34.52 5.44 -7.63
C GLY A 134 -34.17 5.28 -9.11
N GLY A 135 -33.56 4.16 -9.51
CA GLY A 135 -33.12 3.91 -10.88
C GLY A 135 -31.69 4.38 -11.20
N SER A 136 -31.05 5.13 -10.30
CA SER A 136 -29.67 5.59 -10.44
C SER A 136 -28.73 4.75 -9.58
N VAL A 137 -27.48 4.61 -10.00
CA VAL A 137 -26.43 3.84 -9.32
C VAL A 137 -25.20 4.71 -9.12
N GLY A 138 -24.76 4.80 -7.87
CA GLY A 138 -23.48 5.41 -7.51
C GLY A 138 -22.42 4.34 -7.26
N VAL A 139 -21.20 4.60 -7.68
CA VAL A 139 -20.04 3.74 -7.44
C VAL A 139 -18.83 4.55 -7.05
N CYS A 140 -18.05 4.05 -6.10
CA CYS A 140 -16.78 4.64 -5.73
C CYS A 140 -15.73 3.57 -5.45
N PHE A 141 -14.47 3.96 -5.61
CA PHE A 141 -13.30 3.10 -5.45
C PHE A 141 -12.23 3.86 -4.66
N ALA A 142 -11.74 3.27 -3.59
CA ALA A 142 -10.69 3.85 -2.76
C ALA A 142 -9.48 2.92 -2.70
N ASP A 143 -8.29 3.49 -2.89
CA ASP A 143 -7.04 2.84 -2.53
C ASP A 143 -6.48 3.52 -1.28
N ILE A 144 -6.63 2.87 -0.14
CA ILE A 144 -6.21 3.42 1.15
C ILE A 144 -4.69 3.58 1.25
N THR A 145 -3.92 2.84 0.45
CA THR A 145 -2.45 2.86 0.49
C THR A 145 -1.88 4.09 -0.22
N THR A 146 -2.58 4.60 -1.24
CA THR A 146 -2.18 5.79 -2.01
C THR A 146 -2.99 7.03 -1.66
N GLY A 147 -4.16 6.84 -1.02
CA GLY A 147 -5.08 7.93 -0.65
C GLY A 147 -6.02 8.38 -1.77
N SER A 148 -6.10 7.64 -2.86
CA SER A 148 -6.90 7.97 -4.03
C SER A 148 -8.33 7.47 -3.88
N VAL A 149 -9.32 8.32 -4.20
CA VAL A 149 -10.74 8.00 -4.23
C VAL A 149 -11.32 8.42 -5.57
N TYR A 150 -11.96 7.50 -6.26
CA TYR A 150 -12.64 7.73 -7.53
C TYR A 150 -14.14 7.54 -7.34
N ALA A 151 -14.95 8.44 -7.90
CA ALA A 151 -16.39 8.37 -7.75
C ALA A 151 -17.11 8.74 -9.06
N THR A 152 -18.15 8.00 -9.40
CA THR A 152 -19.00 8.26 -10.56
C THR A 152 -20.37 7.66 -10.36
N GLY A 153 -21.32 7.97 -11.24
CA GLY A 153 -22.65 7.38 -11.25
C GLY A 153 -23.17 7.19 -12.66
N SER A 154 -24.13 6.30 -12.82
CA SER A 154 -24.85 6.03 -14.07
C SER A 154 -26.22 5.43 -13.79
N ASP A 155 -27.16 5.61 -14.72
CA ASP A 155 -28.45 4.93 -14.71
C ASP A 155 -28.38 3.56 -15.44
N ASN A 156 -27.21 3.23 -15.99
CA ASN A 156 -26.98 2.02 -16.76
C ASN A 156 -26.01 1.07 -16.05
N TRP A 157 -26.45 -0.12 -15.72
CA TRP A 157 -25.64 -1.16 -15.07
C TRP A 157 -24.44 -1.63 -15.89
N ASN A 158 -24.49 -1.53 -17.23
CA ASN A 158 -23.33 -1.89 -18.05
C ASN A 158 -22.16 -0.94 -17.84
N ASP A 159 -22.43 0.33 -17.62
CA ASP A 159 -21.38 1.31 -17.32
C ASP A 159 -20.77 1.02 -15.95
N ILE A 160 -21.60 0.71 -14.95
CA ILE A 160 -21.15 0.35 -13.60
C ILE A 160 -20.31 -0.93 -13.62
N THR A 161 -20.72 -1.97 -14.34
CA THR A 161 -19.91 -3.19 -14.49
C THR A 161 -18.59 -2.93 -15.23
N SER A 162 -18.57 -2.02 -16.19
CA SER A 162 -17.34 -1.60 -16.85
C SER A 162 -16.38 -0.89 -15.90
N GLU A 163 -16.89 -0.07 -14.96
CA GLU A 163 -16.10 0.56 -13.91
C GLU A 163 -15.52 -0.48 -12.94
N PHE A 164 -16.33 -1.43 -12.47
CA PHE A 164 -15.83 -2.54 -11.66
C PHE A 164 -14.75 -3.36 -12.39
N GLY A 165 -14.93 -3.61 -13.67
CA GLY A 165 -13.91 -4.27 -14.51
C GLY A 165 -12.62 -3.47 -14.65
N ARG A 166 -12.69 -2.14 -14.59
CA ARG A 166 -11.54 -1.24 -14.68
C ARG A 166 -10.74 -1.20 -13.39
N PHE A 167 -11.41 -0.97 -12.26
CA PHE A 167 -10.74 -0.88 -10.97
C PHE A 167 -10.39 -2.24 -10.37
N ALA A 168 -11.11 -3.30 -10.77
CA ALA A 168 -10.94 -4.67 -10.28
C ALA A 168 -10.75 -4.73 -8.75
N PRO A 169 -11.69 -4.18 -7.95
CA PRO A 169 -11.55 -4.11 -6.51
C PRO A 169 -11.47 -5.50 -5.90
N ARG A 170 -10.67 -5.63 -4.83
CA ARG A 170 -10.55 -6.88 -4.08
C ARG A 170 -11.72 -7.12 -3.12
N GLU A 171 -12.42 -6.06 -2.78
CA GLU A 171 -13.56 -6.07 -1.87
C GLU A 171 -14.56 -5.02 -2.34
N VAL A 172 -15.85 -5.34 -2.24
CA VAL A 172 -16.94 -4.46 -2.68
C VAL A 172 -18.03 -4.39 -1.61
N LEU A 173 -18.27 -3.19 -1.14
CA LEU A 173 -19.40 -2.86 -0.26
C LEU A 173 -20.65 -2.68 -1.11
N VAL A 174 -21.74 -3.31 -0.72
CA VAL A 174 -22.98 -3.29 -1.52
C VAL A 174 -24.15 -2.82 -0.67
N GLY A 175 -24.85 -1.78 -1.13
CA GLY A 175 -26.01 -1.20 -0.43
C GLY A 175 -27.21 -0.91 -1.34
N GLY A 176 -28.35 -0.66 -0.73
CA GLY A 176 -29.59 -0.33 -1.43
C GLY A 176 -30.04 -1.39 -2.44
N GLY A 177 -30.60 -0.96 -3.55
CA GLY A 177 -31.05 -1.83 -4.65
C GLY A 177 -29.94 -2.64 -5.32
N ALA A 178 -28.66 -2.29 -5.11
CA ALA A 178 -27.53 -3.03 -5.64
C ALA A 178 -27.38 -4.43 -5.03
N ILE A 179 -27.90 -4.66 -3.82
CA ILE A 179 -27.89 -5.97 -3.14
C ILE A 179 -28.67 -7.02 -3.95
N SER A 180 -29.74 -6.61 -4.60
CA SER A 180 -30.63 -7.48 -5.38
C SER A 180 -30.50 -7.30 -6.89
N ALA A 181 -29.47 -6.57 -7.36
CA ALA A 181 -29.26 -6.35 -8.78
C ALA A 181 -28.85 -7.65 -9.49
N ASP A 182 -29.64 -8.02 -10.50
CA ASP A 182 -29.41 -9.25 -11.27
C ASP A 182 -28.03 -9.27 -11.92
N GLY A 183 -27.30 -10.37 -11.69
CA GLY A 183 -25.99 -10.60 -12.28
C GLY A 183 -24.82 -9.85 -11.64
N LEU A 184 -25.03 -8.79 -10.83
CA LEU A 184 -23.93 -8.04 -10.21
C LEU A 184 -23.11 -8.91 -9.26
N GLN A 185 -23.76 -9.65 -8.37
CA GLN A 185 -23.07 -10.51 -7.40
C GLN A 185 -22.25 -11.61 -8.09
N SER A 186 -22.85 -12.28 -9.10
CA SER A 186 -22.13 -13.27 -9.91
C SER A 186 -20.94 -12.66 -10.63
N PHE A 187 -21.10 -11.47 -11.20
CA PHE A 187 -20.03 -10.74 -11.85
C PHE A 187 -18.87 -10.42 -10.88
N LEU A 188 -19.18 -9.85 -9.72
CA LEU A 188 -18.18 -9.48 -8.71
C LEU A 188 -17.45 -10.72 -8.17
N LYS A 189 -18.17 -11.80 -7.88
CA LYS A 189 -17.61 -13.02 -7.31
C LYS A 189 -16.87 -13.88 -8.33
N GLU A 190 -17.48 -14.13 -9.50
CA GLU A 190 -16.95 -15.11 -10.46
C GLU A 190 -15.96 -14.50 -11.46
N ARG A 191 -16.12 -13.19 -11.79
CA ARG A 191 -15.26 -12.52 -12.76
C ARG A 191 -14.13 -11.73 -12.12
N LEU A 192 -14.41 -11.07 -10.98
CA LEU A 192 -13.42 -10.23 -10.30
C LEU A 192 -12.80 -10.91 -9.06
N GLU A 193 -13.38 -12.03 -8.61
CA GLU A 193 -12.95 -12.74 -7.40
C GLU A 193 -12.94 -11.79 -6.17
N ALA A 194 -13.87 -10.81 -6.15
CA ALA A 194 -13.99 -9.82 -5.10
C ALA A 194 -14.77 -10.36 -3.90
N LEU A 195 -14.34 -9.99 -2.70
CA LEU A 195 -15.14 -10.17 -1.49
C LEU A 195 -16.33 -9.21 -1.52
N ILE A 196 -17.53 -9.73 -1.31
CA ILE A 196 -18.76 -8.91 -1.28
C ILE A 196 -19.18 -8.72 0.17
N GLU A 197 -19.35 -7.46 0.58
CA GLU A 197 -19.80 -7.07 1.92
C GLU A 197 -21.12 -6.30 1.83
N PRO A 198 -22.27 -6.92 2.17
CA PRO A 198 -23.53 -6.20 2.27
C PRO A 198 -23.50 -5.22 3.44
N MET A 199 -23.89 -3.97 3.18
CA MET A 199 -23.91 -2.90 4.18
C MET A 199 -25.33 -2.53 4.57
N PRO A 200 -25.60 -2.20 5.86
CA PRO A 200 -26.90 -1.70 6.30
C PRO A 200 -27.28 -0.38 5.60
N GLU A 201 -28.57 -0.18 5.36
CA GLU A 201 -29.09 1.02 4.69
C GLU A 201 -28.75 2.32 5.44
N GLU A 202 -28.63 2.26 6.76
CA GLU A 202 -28.27 3.38 7.63
C GLU A 202 -26.89 3.98 7.31
N CYS A 203 -25.98 3.18 6.73
CA CYS A 203 -24.66 3.66 6.30
C CYS A 203 -24.73 4.59 5.08
N PHE A 204 -25.85 4.53 4.34
CA PHE A 204 -26.07 5.27 3.09
C PHE A 204 -27.08 6.42 3.24
N GLU A 205 -27.41 6.84 4.46
CA GLU A 205 -28.31 7.96 4.69
C GLU A 205 -27.77 9.25 4.03
N ALA A 206 -28.60 9.91 3.22
CA ALA A 206 -28.17 11.00 2.34
C ALA A 206 -27.55 12.20 3.10
N GLN A 207 -28.22 12.66 4.18
CA GLN A 207 -27.73 13.80 4.94
C GLN A 207 -26.41 13.48 5.63
N ARG A 208 -26.32 12.34 6.31
CA ARG A 208 -25.11 11.88 7.00
C ARG A 208 -23.94 11.64 6.03
N SER A 209 -24.23 11.11 4.85
CA SER A 209 -23.24 10.94 3.79
C SER A 209 -22.68 12.27 3.30
N ALA A 210 -23.53 13.26 3.09
CA ALA A 210 -23.12 14.60 2.68
C ALA A 210 -22.26 15.29 3.76
N GLU A 211 -22.67 15.23 5.01
CA GLU A 211 -21.92 15.79 6.15
C GLU A 211 -20.52 15.15 6.25
N ARG A 212 -20.41 13.83 6.15
CA ARG A 212 -19.11 13.13 6.15
C ARG A 212 -18.20 13.56 5.01
N ILE A 213 -18.73 13.67 3.79
CA ILE A 213 -17.93 14.10 2.63
C ILE A 213 -17.41 15.51 2.83
N GLN A 214 -18.26 16.42 3.33
CA GLN A 214 -17.87 17.81 3.62
C GLN A 214 -16.75 17.87 4.67
N GLU A 215 -16.90 17.13 5.75
CA GLU A 215 -15.91 17.08 6.83
C GLU A 215 -14.60 16.45 6.38
N HIS A 216 -14.67 15.29 5.72
CA HIS A 216 -13.50 14.49 5.37
C HIS A 216 -12.69 15.11 4.21
N PHE A 217 -13.34 15.41 3.07
CA PHE A 217 -12.68 15.98 1.89
C PHE A 217 -12.64 17.51 1.90
N LYS A 218 -13.20 18.16 2.92
CA LYS A 218 -13.32 19.62 3.02
C LYS A 218 -14.03 20.25 1.82
N VAL A 219 -14.98 19.53 1.24
CA VAL A 219 -15.81 19.97 0.12
C VAL A 219 -16.89 20.91 0.66
N GLN A 220 -16.78 22.19 0.35
CA GLN A 220 -17.80 23.18 0.74
C GLN A 220 -18.93 23.29 -0.27
N ASP A 221 -18.63 23.04 -1.55
CA ASP A 221 -19.56 23.14 -2.67
C ASP A 221 -19.58 21.83 -3.46
N PHE A 222 -20.72 21.13 -3.43
CA PHE A 222 -20.93 19.88 -4.15
C PHE A 222 -20.97 20.07 -5.65
N ASP A 223 -21.38 21.26 -6.14
CA ASP A 223 -21.39 21.59 -7.56
C ASP A 223 -19.96 21.70 -8.10
N ALA A 224 -19.11 22.44 -7.40
CA ALA A 224 -17.70 22.54 -7.74
C ALA A 224 -16.95 21.17 -7.67
N ALA A 225 -17.41 20.28 -6.80
CA ALA A 225 -16.90 18.91 -6.71
C ALA A 225 -17.50 17.94 -7.76
N GLY A 226 -18.51 18.37 -8.54
CA GLY A 226 -19.21 17.53 -9.52
C GLY A 226 -20.11 16.45 -8.93
N LEU A 227 -20.64 16.66 -7.72
CA LEU A 227 -21.45 15.70 -6.99
C LEU A 227 -22.96 16.01 -6.98
N THR A 228 -23.36 17.22 -7.39
CA THR A 228 -24.74 17.71 -7.28
C THR A 228 -25.74 16.82 -8.01
N ASP A 229 -25.40 16.36 -9.22
CA ASP A 229 -26.26 15.51 -10.04
C ASP A 229 -26.08 14.00 -9.77
N LEU A 230 -25.33 13.65 -8.72
CA LEU A 230 -24.95 12.26 -8.40
C LEU A 230 -25.35 11.85 -6.96
N PRO A 231 -26.65 11.89 -6.59
CA PRO A 231 -27.07 11.63 -5.20
C PRO A 231 -26.70 10.21 -4.72
N CYS A 232 -26.84 9.18 -5.55
CA CYS A 232 -26.42 7.82 -5.20
C CYS A 232 -24.91 7.71 -5.01
N THR A 233 -24.11 8.51 -5.73
CA THR A 233 -22.65 8.55 -5.55
C THR A 233 -22.27 9.21 -4.23
N VAL A 234 -22.99 10.26 -3.81
CA VAL A 234 -22.82 10.87 -2.48
C VAL A 234 -23.07 9.86 -1.37
N GLN A 235 -24.21 9.13 -1.46
CA GLN A 235 -24.54 8.08 -0.50
C GLN A 235 -23.51 6.94 -0.52
N CYS A 236 -23.06 6.54 -1.70
CA CYS A 236 -22.02 5.53 -1.87
C CYS A 236 -20.69 5.94 -1.22
N LEU A 237 -20.22 7.17 -1.42
CA LEU A 237 -19.03 7.72 -0.76
C LEU A 237 -19.20 7.77 0.77
N GLY A 238 -20.37 8.16 1.26
CA GLY A 238 -20.68 8.17 2.70
C GLY A 238 -20.58 6.79 3.32
N GLY A 239 -21.15 5.77 2.66
CA GLY A 239 -21.07 4.37 3.09
C GLY A 239 -19.64 3.83 3.07
N LEU A 240 -18.83 4.18 2.06
CA LEU A 240 -17.43 3.83 2.00
C LEU A 240 -16.63 4.41 3.19
N LEU A 241 -16.82 5.69 3.48
CA LEU A 241 -16.14 6.35 4.61
C LEU A 241 -16.58 5.76 5.94
N ASP A 242 -17.88 5.47 6.13
CA ASP A 242 -18.40 4.81 7.33
C ASP A 242 -17.73 3.46 7.58
N TYR A 243 -17.63 2.63 6.55
CA TYR A 243 -16.94 1.34 6.63
C TYR A 243 -15.47 1.47 7.00
N LEU A 244 -14.77 2.41 6.38
CA LEU A 244 -13.35 2.64 6.67
C LEU A 244 -13.12 3.15 8.09
N GLU A 245 -13.95 4.04 8.60
CA GLU A 245 -13.91 4.51 10.01
C GLU A 245 -14.10 3.36 10.99
N GLN A 246 -15.06 2.46 10.72
CA GLN A 246 -15.34 1.32 11.57
C GLN A 246 -14.24 0.24 11.53
N THR A 247 -13.59 0.06 10.39
CA THR A 247 -12.60 -1.01 10.20
C THR A 247 -11.19 -0.60 10.57
N GLN A 248 -10.78 0.63 10.26
CA GLN A 248 -9.38 1.05 10.42
C GLN A 248 -9.08 1.67 11.78
N LYS A 249 -10.06 2.25 12.48
CA LYS A 249 -9.87 2.96 13.76
C LYS A 249 -8.69 3.96 13.80
N ALA A 250 -8.01 4.15 12.66
CA ALA A 250 -6.91 5.08 12.46
C ALA A 250 -7.41 6.30 11.70
N SER A 251 -6.62 7.37 11.67
CA SER A 251 -6.95 8.55 10.89
C SER A 251 -7.01 8.22 9.39
N LEU A 252 -8.11 8.57 8.73
CA LEU A 252 -8.27 8.50 7.28
C LEU A 252 -7.68 9.71 6.54
N SER A 253 -6.82 10.49 7.19
CA SER A 253 -6.25 11.74 6.65
C SER A 253 -5.49 11.58 5.34
N SER A 254 -4.95 10.38 5.09
CA SER A 254 -4.30 10.05 3.82
C SER A 254 -5.29 9.90 2.66
N LEU A 255 -6.56 9.58 2.92
CA LEU A 255 -7.60 9.38 1.91
C LEU A 255 -8.23 10.72 1.54
N ASN A 256 -7.50 11.58 0.85
CA ASN A 256 -7.89 12.97 0.60
C ASN A 256 -7.95 13.36 -0.89
N GLN A 257 -7.68 12.42 -1.81
CA GLN A 257 -7.61 12.66 -3.24
C GLN A 257 -8.90 12.22 -3.93
N LEU A 258 -9.99 12.96 -3.70
CA LEU A 258 -11.28 12.68 -4.36
C LEU A 258 -11.26 13.13 -5.81
N GLN A 259 -11.56 12.22 -6.72
CA GLN A 259 -11.73 12.47 -8.15
C GLN A 259 -13.15 12.03 -8.58
N VAL A 260 -14.03 13.00 -8.72
CA VAL A 260 -15.35 12.76 -9.31
C VAL A 260 -15.23 12.94 -10.81
N TYR A 261 -15.80 12.01 -11.56
CA TYR A 261 -15.79 12.08 -13.02
C TYR A 261 -17.13 11.62 -13.59
N HIS A 262 -17.46 12.20 -14.74
CA HIS A 262 -18.68 11.91 -15.50
C HIS A 262 -18.35 11.11 -16.75
N GLN A 263 -19.36 10.42 -17.28
CA GLN A 263 -19.26 9.75 -18.58
C GLN A 263 -18.89 10.75 -19.69
N GLY A 264 -18.11 10.30 -20.67
CA GLY A 264 -17.68 11.13 -21.80
C GLY A 264 -16.41 11.96 -21.57
N GLN A 265 -15.83 12.01 -20.38
CA GLN A 265 -14.52 12.63 -20.17
C GLN A 265 -13.36 11.77 -20.70
N TYR A 266 -13.57 10.47 -20.75
CA TYR A 266 -12.60 9.48 -21.21
C TYR A 266 -13.20 8.60 -22.29
N MET A 267 -12.33 7.98 -23.10
CA MET A 267 -12.75 6.95 -24.05
C MET A 267 -13.30 5.74 -23.26
N GLU A 268 -14.51 5.36 -23.60
CA GLU A 268 -15.13 4.20 -22.99
C GLU A 268 -14.50 2.91 -23.54
N LEU A 269 -14.03 2.08 -22.64
CA LEU A 269 -13.51 0.75 -22.92
C LEU A 269 -14.23 -0.23 -22.01
N ASP A 270 -15.10 -1.05 -22.58
CA ASP A 270 -15.76 -2.10 -21.82
C ASP A 270 -14.78 -3.21 -21.39
N LEU A 271 -15.22 -4.05 -20.48
CA LEU A 271 -14.40 -5.14 -19.96
C LEU A 271 -13.97 -6.12 -21.06
N ILE A 272 -14.84 -6.34 -22.06
CA ILE A 272 -14.59 -7.26 -23.17
C ILE A 272 -13.50 -6.70 -24.06
N ALA A 273 -13.58 -5.42 -24.41
CA ALA A 273 -12.56 -4.73 -25.22
C ALA A 273 -11.19 -4.73 -24.52
N ARG A 274 -11.13 -4.37 -23.21
CA ARG A 274 -9.88 -4.39 -22.44
C ARG A 274 -9.23 -5.77 -22.43
N ARG A 275 -10.02 -6.82 -22.19
CA ARG A 275 -9.55 -8.20 -22.18
C ARG A 275 -9.10 -8.67 -23.56
N ASN A 276 -9.90 -8.41 -24.61
CA ASN A 276 -9.60 -8.86 -25.96
C ASN A 276 -8.40 -8.13 -26.58
N LEU A 277 -8.17 -6.87 -26.19
CA LEU A 277 -7.01 -6.08 -26.60
C LEU A 277 -5.77 -6.38 -25.76
N GLU A 278 -5.92 -7.17 -24.69
CA GLU A 278 -4.82 -7.51 -23.77
C GLU A 278 -4.05 -6.25 -23.32
N LEU A 279 -4.78 -5.25 -22.82
CA LEU A 279 -4.19 -3.96 -22.49
C LEU A 279 -3.17 -4.05 -21.36
N CYS A 280 -3.52 -4.71 -20.27
CA CYS A 280 -2.70 -4.79 -19.06
C CYS A 280 -2.33 -6.22 -18.66
N GLU A 281 -3.11 -7.22 -19.09
CA GLU A 281 -2.92 -8.64 -18.79
C GLU A 281 -3.30 -9.49 -20.00
N THR A 282 -2.55 -10.57 -20.21
CA THR A 282 -2.87 -11.57 -21.24
C THR A 282 -4.11 -12.37 -20.86
N MET A 283 -4.89 -12.80 -21.86
CA MET A 283 -6.13 -13.54 -21.62
C MET A 283 -5.92 -14.91 -20.96
N ARG A 284 -4.81 -15.59 -21.27
CA ARG A 284 -4.56 -16.96 -20.82
C ARG A 284 -3.82 -17.05 -19.50
N THR A 285 -2.70 -16.34 -19.38
CA THR A 285 -1.78 -16.46 -18.24
C THR A 285 -1.93 -15.33 -17.23
N LYS A 286 -2.73 -14.28 -17.56
CA LYS A 286 -2.88 -13.05 -16.74
C LYS A 286 -1.53 -12.38 -16.41
N GLU A 287 -0.56 -12.50 -17.34
CA GLU A 287 0.76 -11.90 -17.22
C GLU A 287 0.83 -10.53 -17.90
N LYS A 288 1.77 -9.69 -17.45
CA LYS A 288 2.08 -8.39 -18.07
C LYS A 288 2.76 -8.56 -19.43
N LYS A 289 3.68 -9.54 -19.59
CA LYS A 289 4.41 -9.77 -20.83
C LYS A 289 3.46 -10.16 -21.95
N GLY A 290 3.57 -9.47 -23.10
CA GLY A 290 2.69 -9.68 -24.25
C GLY A 290 1.46 -8.75 -24.28
N THR A 291 1.43 -7.70 -23.45
CA THR A 291 0.35 -6.71 -23.38
C THR A 291 0.79 -5.33 -23.86
N LEU A 292 -0.16 -4.40 -24.06
CA LEU A 292 0.18 -3.00 -24.36
C LEU A 292 0.96 -2.36 -23.19
N LEU A 293 0.57 -2.65 -21.94
CA LEU A 293 1.28 -2.18 -20.75
C LEU A 293 2.75 -2.65 -20.75
N TRP A 294 3.02 -3.90 -21.14
CA TRP A 294 4.40 -4.39 -21.24
C TRP A 294 5.25 -3.62 -22.27
N VAL A 295 4.63 -3.13 -23.33
CA VAL A 295 5.32 -2.32 -24.34
C VAL A 295 5.65 -0.93 -23.79
N LEU A 296 4.69 -0.29 -23.11
CA LEU A 296 4.76 1.12 -22.73
C LEU A 296 5.36 1.39 -21.35
N ASP A 297 5.29 0.42 -20.44
CA ASP A 297 5.76 0.63 -19.05
C ASP A 297 7.28 0.48 -18.94
N HIS A 298 7.96 1.58 -19.23
CA HIS A 298 9.37 1.82 -18.98
C HIS A 298 9.58 2.73 -17.76
N THR A 299 8.57 2.87 -16.90
CA THR A 299 8.65 3.69 -15.69
C THR A 299 9.72 3.19 -14.72
N ARG A 300 10.23 4.08 -13.88
CA ARG A 300 11.31 3.81 -12.92
C ARG A 300 10.82 3.74 -11.50
N THR A 301 9.60 4.23 -11.25
CA THR A 301 8.97 4.24 -9.92
C THR A 301 7.71 3.36 -9.91
N ALA A 302 7.40 2.77 -8.78
CA ALA A 302 6.14 2.04 -8.60
C ALA A 302 4.91 2.95 -8.79
N MET A 303 5.01 4.21 -8.37
CA MET A 303 3.99 5.24 -8.59
C MET A 303 3.72 5.48 -10.08
N GLY A 304 4.78 5.60 -10.89
CA GLY A 304 4.69 5.73 -12.35
C GLY A 304 4.06 4.49 -12.99
N SER A 305 4.45 3.29 -12.56
CA SER A 305 3.88 2.03 -13.07
C SER A 305 2.37 1.90 -12.79
N ARG A 306 1.91 2.34 -11.62
CA ARG A 306 0.47 2.42 -11.32
C ARG A 306 -0.23 3.46 -12.21
N LEU A 307 0.37 4.61 -12.41
CA LEU A 307 -0.22 5.69 -13.19
C LEU A 307 -0.29 5.38 -14.69
N ILE A 308 0.74 4.76 -15.30
CA ILE A 308 0.69 4.40 -16.73
C ILE A 308 -0.38 3.33 -16.99
N ARG A 309 -0.57 2.38 -16.07
CA ARG A 309 -1.68 1.43 -16.13
C ARG A 309 -3.02 2.17 -16.17
N GLN A 310 -3.23 3.13 -15.27
CA GLN A 310 -4.45 3.94 -15.23
C GLN A 310 -4.65 4.72 -16.54
N TRP A 311 -3.59 5.28 -17.13
CA TRP A 311 -3.70 6.01 -18.41
C TRP A 311 -4.10 5.10 -19.56
N ILE A 312 -3.59 3.87 -19.61
CA ILE A 312 -3.98 2.87 -20.62
C ILE A 312 -5.45 2.44 -20.44
N GLU A 313 -5.88 2.26 -19.20
CA GLU A 313 -7.26 1.85 -18.88
C GLU A 313 -8.27 3.00 -19.00
N LYS A 314 -7.80 4.25 -19.04
CA LYS A 314 -8.60 5.48 -19.07
C LYS A 314 -8.03 6.49 -20.10
N PRO A 315 -8.06 6.15 -21.41
CA PRO A 315 -7.55 7.05 -22.43
C PRO A 315 -8.35 8.35 -22.47
N LEU A 316 -7.67 9.46 -22.73
CA LEU A 316 -8.30 10.77 -22.80
C LEU A 316 -9.20 10.88 -24.04
N TYR A 317 -10.32 11.58 -23.90
CA TYR A 317 -11.21 11.87 -25.01
C TYR A 317 -10.92 13.25 -25.64
N ASN A 318 -10.59 14.25 -24.81
CA ASN A 318 -10.40 15.63 -25.24
C ASN A 318 -9.04 15.82 -25.96
N PRO A 319 -9.01 16.20 -27.25
CA PRO A 319 -7.79 16.42 -28.03
C PRO A 319 -6.84 17.46 -27.42
N LEU A 320 -7.35 18.46 -26.71
CA LEU A 320 -6.51 19.47 -26.07
C LEU A 320 -5.67 18.88 -24.94
N HIS A 321 -6.26 18.00 -24.13
CA HIS A 321 -5.54 17.31 -23.07
C HIS A 321 -4.53 16.31 -23.64
N ILE A 322 -4.89 15.61 -24.75
CA ILE A 322 -3.99 14.71 -25.47
C ILE A 322 -2.81 15.49 -26.01
N ALA A 323 -3.06 16.62 -26.70
CA ALA A 323 -1.99 17.46 -27.25
C ALA A 323 -1.02 17.97 -26.18
N ARG A 324 -1.50 18.32 -24.99
CA ARG A 324 -0.62 18.71 -23.87
C ARG A 324 0.34 17.58 -23.46
N ARG A 325 -0.12 16.32 -23.39
CA ARG A 325 0.74 15.16 -23.12
C ARG A 325 1.73 14.94 -24.26
N GLN A 326 1.27 14.97 -25.52
CA GLN A 326 2.12 14.81 -26.70
C GLN A 326 3.23 15.86 -26.77
N GLN A 327 2.93 17.12 -26.46
CA GLN A 327 3.94 18.19 -26.41
C GLN A 327 5.00 17.92 -25.33
N ALA A 328 4.58 17.42 -24.17
CA ALA A 328 5.51 17.06 -23.09
C ALA A 328 6.40 15.87 -23.49
N VAL A 329 5.81 14.81 -24.05
CA VAL A 329 6.55 13.65 -24.57
C VAL A 329 7.51 14.05 -25.68
N GLY A 330 7.06 14.91 -26.64
CA GLY A 330 7.91 15.41 -27.73
C GLY A 330 9.13 16.16 -27.23
N ALA A 331 8.97 17.06 -26.27
CA ALA A 331 10.08 17.78 -25.67
C ALA A 331 11.10 16.86 -24.97
N LEU A 332 10.61 15.83 -24.30
CA LEU A 332 11.46 14.80 -23.67
C LEU A 332 12.17 13.93 -24.73
N CYS A 333 11.59 13.74 -25.91
CA CYS A 333 12.26 13.06 -27.05
C CYS A 333 13.38 13.94 -27.66
N ASP A 334 13.14 15.25 -27.75
CA ASP A 334 14.08 16.18 -28.40
C ASP A 334 15.38 16.39 -27.58
N ASP A 335 15.29 16.32 -26.23
CA ASP A 335 16.45 16.44 -25.35
C ASP A 335 16.73 15.12 -24.60
N VAL A 336 17.48 14.25 -25.27
CA VAL A 336 17.84 12.93 -24.74
C VAL A 336 18.73 13.04 -23.49
N ILE A 337 19.60 14.06 -23.41
CA ILE A 337 20.53 14.20 -22.28
C ILE A 337 19.75 14.57 -21.01
N ALA A 338 18.94 15.61 -21.08
CA ALA A 338 18.13 16.04 -19.93
C ALA A 338 17.11 14.95 -19.52
N ARG A 339 16.48 14.24 -20.50
CA ARG A 339 15.60 13.11 -20.23
C ARG A 339 16.33 11.98 -19.49
N THR A 340 17.52 11.60 -19.92
CA THR A 340 18.31 10.52 -19.29
C THR A 340 18.67 10.91 -17.87
N ALA A 341 19.15 12.14 -17.62
CA ALA A 341 19.46 12.63 -16.28
C ALA A 341 18.23 12.61 -15.37
N LEU A 342 17.06 13.05 -15.88
CA LEU A 342 15.81 13.00 -15.15
C LEU A 342 15.38 11.54 -14.81
N THR A 343 15.49 10.63 -15.78
CA THR A 343 15.17 9.21 -15.62
C THR A 343 16.10 8.54 -14.58
N ASP A 344 17.39 8.88 -14.57
CA ASP A 344 18.34 8.34 -13.60
C ASP A 344 18.08 8.86 -12.18
N ALA A 345 17.64 10.11 -12.05
CA ALA A 345 17.21 10.64 -10.76
C ALA A 345 15.93 9.93 -10.25
N LEU A 346 14.96 9.68 -11.14
CA LEU A 346 13.72 8.97 -10.81
C LEU A 346 13.94 7.53 -10.33
N LYS A 347 14.96 6.82 -10.84
CA LYS A 347 15.30 5.44 -10.39
C LYS A 347 15.58 5.32 -8.89
N ARG A 348 15.98 6.42 -8.25
CA ARG A 348 16.35 6.45 -6.83
C ARG A 348 15.20 6.79 -5.90
N VAL A 349 14.03 7.12 -6.47
CA VAL A 349 12.85 7.51 -5.69
C VAL A 349 12.08 6.27 -5.24
N PHE A 350 11.97 6.10 -3.94
CA PHE A 350 11.09 5.09 -3.33
C PHE A 350 9.62 5.47 -3.49
N ASP A 351 8.72 4.52 -3.23
CA ASP A 351 7.27 4.70 -3.32
C ASP A 351 6.74 5.66 -2.23
N MET A 352 6.82 6.96 -2.51
CA MET A 352 6.41 8.02 -1.58
C MET A 352 4.92 7.97 -1.24
N GLU A 353 4.07 7.54 -2.18
CA GLU A 353 2.61 7.42 -1.93
C GLU A 353 2.33 6.38 -0.85
N ARG A 354 2.88 5.17 -0.97
CA ARG A 354 2.66 4.11 0.00
C ARG A 354 3.43 4.32 1.30
N LEU A 355 4.60 4.96 1.24
CA LEU A 355 5.33 5.33 2.44
C LEU A 355 4.54 6.31 3.31
N ILE A 356 4.05 7.40 2.72
CA ILE A 356 3.28 8.39 3.48
C ILE A 356 1.91 7.84 3.91
N GLY A 357 1.30 6.95 3.13
CA GLY A 357 0.11 6.21 3.53
C GLY A 357 0.34 5.43 4.83
N ARG A 358 1.42 4.63 4.92
CA ARG A 358 1.76 3.89 6.16
C ARG A 358 2.07 4.83 7.33
N VAL A 359 2.68 5.98 7.08
CA VAL A 359 2.92 7.00 8.11
C VAL A 359 1.59 7.51 8.67
N ALA A 360 0.66 7.90 7.81
CA ALA A 360 -0.66 8.42 8.20
C ALA A 360 -1.53 7.36 8.93
N TYR A 361 -1.43 6.08 8.52
CA TYR A 361 -2.10 4.96 9.20
C TYR A 361 -1.41 4.52 10.50
N GLY A 362 -0.25 5.07 10.84
CA GLY A 362 0.47 4.72 12.04
C GLY A 362 1.17 3.36 11.99
N THR A 363 1.25 2.72 10.83
CA THR A 363 1.90 1.40 10.62
C THR A 363 3.37 1.51 10.17
N ALA A 364 3.83 2.71 9.80
CA ALA A 364 5.21 2.95 9.41
C ALA A 364 6.20 2.67 10.54
N ASN A 365 7.35 2.12 10.19
CA ASN A 365 8.50 1.93 11.06
C ASN A 365 9.62 2.94 10.76
N CYS A 366 10.72 2.89 11.50
CA CYS A 366 11.85 3.82 11.31
C CYS A 366 12.50 3.69 9.92
N ARG A 367 12.51 2.49 9.32
CA ARG A 367 13.05 2.27 7.97
C ARG A 367 12.18 2.90 6.91
N ASP A 368 10.86 2.90 7.10
CA ASP A 368 9.92 3.60 6.21
C ASP A 368 10.17 5.11 6.21
N LEU A 369 10.42 5.71 7.40
CA LEU A 369 10.77 7.14 7.50
C LEU A 369 12.11 7.43 6.82
N ARG A 370 13.12 6.58 6.99
CA ARG A 370 14.41 6.72 6.30
C ARG A 370 14.27 6.57 4.78
N ALA A 371 13.45 5.63 4.30
CA ALA A 371 13.16 5.47 2.88
C ALA A 371 12.45 6.71 2.31
N LEU A 372 11.50 7.29 3.06
CA LEU A 372 10.85 8.55 2.68
C LEU A 372 11.87 9.71 2.60
N SER A 373 12.74 9.86 3.62
CA SER A 373 13.81 10.88 3.61
C SER A 373 14.77 10.69 2.43
N ALA A 374 15.14 9.44 2.11
CA ALA A 374 15.98 9.13 0.96
C ALA A 374 15.30 9.49 -0.38
N ALA A 375 14.00 9.23 -0.54
CA ALA A 375 13.24 9.65 -1.70
C ALA A 375 13.19 11.19 -1.82
N ILE A 376 12.93 11.88 -0.72
CA ILE A 376 12.92 13.35 -0.65
C ILE A 376 14.29 13.93 -1.06
N SER A 377 15.39 13.31 -0.70
CA SER A 377 16.73 13.78 -1.07
C SER A 377 16.99 13.84 -2.58
N CYS A 378 16.20 13.12 -3.39
CA CYS A 378 16.29 13.14 -4.85
C CYS A 378 15.49 14.30 -5.49
N LEU A 379 14.55 14.91 -4.77
CA LEU A 379 13.62 15.92 -5.32
C LEU A 379 14.32 17.18 -5.87
N PRO A 380 15.37 17.74 -5.25
CA PRO A 380 16.07 18.90 -5.81
C PRO A 380 16.66 18.65 -7.19
N GLU A 381 17.26 17.48 -7.40
CA GLU A 381 17.83 17.08 -8.69
C GLU A 381 16.73 16.88 -9.74
N ILE A 382 15.66 16.16 -9.39
CA ILE A 382 14.50 15.95 -10.27
C ILE A 382 13.89 17.29 -10.68
N LYS A 383 13.67 18.19 -9.73
CA LYS A 383 13.09 19.51 -9.99
C LYS A 383 13.99 20.34 -10.92
N THR A 384 15.30 20.28 -10.72
CA THR A 384 16.28 20.97 -11.56
C THR A 384 16.27 20.43 -12.99
N GLN A 385 16.30 19.11 -13.18
CA GLN A 385 16.26 18.50 -14.51
C GLN A 385 14.92 18.73 -15.21
N ALA A 386 13.80 18.60 -14.50
CA ALA A 386 12.48 18.86 -15.06
C ALA A 386 12.26 20.33 -15.45
N ALA A 387 12.93 21.28 -14.77
CA ALA A 387 12.84 22.70 -15.08
C ALA A 387 13.52 23.10 -16.40
N LEU A 388 14.37 22.23 -16.98
CA LEU A 388 14.99 22.47 -18.29
C LEU A 388 13.94 22.46 -19.42
N PHE A 389 12.79 21.82 -19.19
CA PHE A 389 11.73 21.71 -20.19
C PHE A 389 10.68 22.82 -20.08
N GLY A 390 10.49 23.58 -21.15
CA GLY A 390 9.63 24.77 -21.19
C GLY A 390 8.12 24.52 -21.43
N GLN A 391 7.70 23.26 -21.69
CA GLN A 391 6.31 22.92 -22.02
C GLN A 391 5.36 23.10 -20.84
N ALA A 392 4.13 23.54 -21.11
CA ALA A 392 3.17 23.90 -20.08
C ALA A 392 2.92 22.79 -19.05
N MET A 393 2.76 21.53 -19.51
CA MET A 393 2.53 20.40 -18.60
C MET A 393 3.75 20.11 -17.73
N LEU A 394 4.95 20.11 -18.28
CA LEU A 394 6.18 19.86 -17.55
C LEU A 394 6.46 20.95 -16.51
N ARG A 395 6.23 22.23 -16.89
CA ARG A 395 6.32 23.37 -15.94
C ARG A 395 5.32 23.25 -14.79
N GLU A 396 4.08 22.88 -15.09
CA GLU A 396 3.04 22.67 -14.08
C GLU A 396 3.43 21.56 -13.10
N LEU A 397 3.90 20.41 -13.61
CA LEU A 397 4.36 19.31 -12.78
C LEU A 397 5.57 19.68 -11.93
N THR A 398 6.56 20.37 -12.53
CA THR A 398 7.74 20.86 -11.81
C THR A 398 7.35 21.84 -10.68
N GLY A 399 6.36 22.71 -10.93
CA GLY A 399 5.83 23.64 -9.93
C GLY A 399 5.09 22.95 -8.77
N LYS A 400 4.56 21.74 -8.98
CA LYS A 400 3.89 20.95 -7.93
C LYS A 400 4.87 20.19 -7.03
N ILE A 401 6.14 20.07 -7.40
CA ILE A 401 7.17 19.41 -6.58
C ILE A 401 7.56 20.33 -5.44
N ASP A 402 7.14 19.97 -4.23
CA ASP A 402 7.64 20.52 -2.98
C ASP A 402 8.93 19.77 -2.57
N LEU A 403 9.96 20.48 -2.15
CA LEU A 403 11.23 19.86 -1.78
C LEU A 403 11.19 19.13 -0.44
N LEU A 404 10.18 19.39 0.40
CA LEU A 404 9.92 18.70 1.68
C LEU A 404 11.17 18.65 2.60
N GLU A 405 11.98 19.72 2.57
CA GLU A 405 13.25 19.80 3.31
C GLU A 405 13.05 19.74 4.81
N ASP A 406 11.95 20.27 5.31
CA ASP A 406 11.51 20.23 6.70
C ASP A 406 11.29 18.77 7.16
N ILE A 407 10.58 17.97 6.38
CA ILE A 407 10.33 16.54 6.66
C ILE A 407 11.65 15.77 6.63
N ARG A 408 12.49 16.02 5.62
CA ARG A 408 13.80 15.38 5.52
C ARG A 408 14.67 15.70 6.73
N ALA A 409 14.77 16.97 7.08
CA ALA A 409 15.57 17.43 8.20
C ALA A 409 15.09 16.82 9.52
N LEU A 410 13.76 16.75 9.74
CA LEU A 410 13.19 16.10 10.93
C LEU A 410 13.60 14.63 11.03
N VAL A 411 13.48 13.86 9.95
CA VAL A 411 13.86 12.44 9.94
C VAL A 411 15.36 12.25 10.15
N GLU A 412 16.21 13.06 9.48
CA GLU A 412 17.66 12.99 9.59
C GLU A 412 18.16 13.36 10.99
N GLN A 413 17.49 14.28 11.68
CA GLN A 413 17.82 14.67 13.05
C GLN A 413 17.33 13.64 14.07
N ALA A 414 16.14 13.07 13.86
CA ALA A 414 15.49 12.21 14.85
C ALA A 414 15.93 10.73 14.76
N ILE A 415 16.05 10.18 13.55
CA ILE A 415 16.21 8.74 13.31
C ILE A 415 17.65 8.42 12.91
N VAL A 416 18.22 7.35 13.48
CA VAL A 416 19.54 6.84 13.12
C VAL A 416 19.58 6.37 11.66
N ASP A 417 20.77 6.31 11.05
CA ASP A 417 20.91 5.94 9.63
C ASP A 417 20.52 4.48 9.36
N GLU A 418 20.84 3.59 10.27
CA GLU A 418 20.51 2.15 10.20
C GLU A 418 19.61 1.76 11.39
N PRO A 419 18.31 2.06 11.33
CA PRO A 419 17.41 1.74 12.43
C PRO A 419 17.11 0.24 12.52
N PRO A 420 16.80 -0.27 13.74
CA PRO A 420 16.40 -1.65 13.94
C PRO A 420 15.14 -1.99 13.13
N ILE A 421 14.90 -3.29 12.94
CA ILE A 421 13.70 -3.76 12.23
C ILE A 421 12.46 -3.57 13.10
N LEU A 422 12.57 -3.90 14.39
CA LEU A 422 11.46 -3.86 15.34
C LEU A 422 11.59 -2.63 16.24
N LEU A 423 10.53 -1.82 16.31
CA LEU A 423 10.49 -0.60 17.12
C LEU A 423 10.79 -0.85 18.61
N ARG A 424 10.44 -2.01 19.13
CA ARG A 424 10.67 -2.41 20.53
C ARG A 424 12.11 -2.79 20.86
N GLU A 425 13.00 -2.92 19.89
CA GLU A 425 14.42 -3.20 20.14
C GLU A 425 15.14 -1.98 20.74
N GLY A 426 14.58 -0.78 20.53
CA GLY A 426 15.21 0.48 20.89
C GLY A 426 16.39 0.82 19.99
N GLY A 427 17.10 1.90 20.31
CA GLY A 427 18.24 2.35 19.53
C GLY A 427 17.87 3.04 18.20
N MET A 428 16.65 3.53 18.08
CA MET A 428 16.13 4.14 16.85
C MET A 428 16.31 5.65 16.81
N ILE A 429 16.42 6.32 17.93
CA ILE A 429 16.54 7.78 18.02
C ILE A 429 18.01 8.19 18.00
N ARG A 430 18.33 9.19 17.19
CA ARG A 430 19.70 9.73 17.06
C ARG A 430 20.12 10.45 18.33
N LYS A 431 21.41 10.30 18.67
CA LYS A 431 22.01 11.02 19.81
C LYS A 431 21.94 12.54 19.56
N GLY A 432 21.56 13.29 20.60
CA GLY A 432 21.39 14.74 20.53
C GLY A 432 19.98 15.20 20.14
N PHE A 433 19.07 14.30 19.79
CA PHE A 433 17.68 14.67 19.48
C PHE A 433 16.82 14.87 20.73
N ASN A 434 17.04 14.07 21.79
CA ASN A 434 16.32 14.18 23.04
C ASN A 434 17.25 13.93 24.23
N GLU A 435 17.38 14.93 25.10
CA GLU A 435 18.32 14.91 26.24
C GLU A 435 18.03 13.78 27.23
N GLU A 436 16.76 13.46 27.51
CA GLU A 436 16.42 12.40 28.44
C GLU A 436 16.73 11.00 27.85
N ILE A 437 16.55 10.82 26.55
CA ILE A 437 16.98 9.60 25.85
C ILE A 437 18.48 9.43 25.96
N ASP A 438 19.24 10.48 25.72
CA ASP A 438 20.72 10.42 25.82
C ASP A 438 21.17 10.11 27.24
N ARG A 439 20.56 10.74 28.24
CA ARG A 439 20.81 10.46 29.65
C ARG A 439 20.50 9.01 30.03
N LEU A 440 19.35 8.49 29.62
CA LEU A 440 18.97 7.10 29.88
C LEU A 440 19.89 6.11 29.17
N ARG A 441 20.35 6.45 27.96
CA ARG A 441 21.31 5.65 27.18
C ARG A 441 22.67 5.60 27.88
N ASP A 442 23.14 6.73 28.39
CA ASP A 442 24.39 6.80 29.16
C ASP A 442 24.29 6.02 30.49
N LEU A 443 23.15 6.07 31.18
CA LEU A 443 22.88 5.27 32.36
C LEU A 443 22.87 3.77 32.04
N ALA A 444 22.19 3.35 31.00
CA ALA A 444 22.12 1.96 30.56
C ALA A 444 23.47 1.41 30.09
N SER A 445 24.26 2.21 29.37
CA SER A 445 25.59 1.84 28.88
C SER A 445 26.64 1.91 29.99
N GLY A 446 26.59 2.91 30.85
CA GLY A 446 27.48 3.09 31.99
C GLY A 446 27.35 1.96 33.02
N GLY A 447 26.20 1.31 33.08
CA GLY A 447 26.00 0.11 33.89
C GLY A 447 26.95 -1.04 33.56
N LYS A 448 27.29 -1.22 32.27
CA LYS A 448 28.28 -2.24 31.87
C LYS A 448 29.69 -1.93 32.35
N GLY A 449 30.10 -0.66 32.37
CA GLY A 449 31.37 -0.22 32.94
C GLY A 449 31.42 -0.46 34.47
N LYS A 450 30.35 -0.08 35.17
CA LYS A 450 30.23 -0.33 36.62
C LYS A 450 30.21 -1.82 36.97
N ILE A 451 29.61 -2.68 36.16
CA ILE A 451 29.67 -4.13 36.35
C ILE A 451 31.10 -4.65 36.26
N ALA A 452 31.89 -4.16 35.31
CA ALA A 452 33.30 -4.52 35.20
C ALA A 452 34.12 -3.99 36.40
N GLU A 453 33.84 -2.79 36.88
CA GLU A 453 34.43 -2.23 38.08
C GLU A 453 34.09 -3.07 39.32
N ILE A 454 32.82 -3.46 39.48
CA ILE A 454 32.38 -4.36 40.58
C ILE A 454 33.07 -5.73 40.44
N GLU A 455 33.16 -6.28 39.22
CA GLU A 455 33.83 -7.56 39.00
C GLU A 455 35.30 -7.50 39.46
N GLN A 456 35.98 -6.43 39.10
CA GLN A 456 37.39 -6.23 39.47
C GLN A 456 37.51 -6.00 40.99
N ALA A 457 36.69 -5.14 41.58
CA ALA A 457 36.68 -4.88 43.03
C ALA A 457 36.40 -6.14 43.84
N GLU A 458 35.43 -6.96 43.39
CA GLU A 458 35.09 -8.22 44.03
C GLU A 458 36.19 -9.29 43.87
N ARG A 459 36.90 -9.32 42.74
CA ARG A 459 38.10 -10.18 42.58
C ARG A 459 39.22 -9.79 43.54
N GLU A 460 39.46 -8.50 43.68
CA GLU A 460 40.48 -7.98 44.61
C GLU A 460 40.08 -8.24 46.05
N ARG A 461 38.83 -7.97 46.42
CA ARG A 461 38.30 -8.17 47.80
C ARG A 461 38.30 -9.63 48.25
N THR A 462 37.89 -10.54 47.35
CA THR A 462 37.72 -11.96 47.63
C THR A 462 38.98 -12.79 47.35
N SER A 463 39.95 -12.23 46.64
CA SER A 463 41.14 -12.91 46.09
C SER A 463 40.80 -14.10 45.19
N ILE A 464 39.59 -14.15 44.64
CA ILE A 464 39.12 -15.20 43.73
C ILE A 464 39.40 -14.78 42.28
N SER A 465 40.53 -15.17 41.73
CA SER A 465 41.00 -14.76 40.40
C SER A 465 40.07 -15.13 39.22
N LYS A 466 39.28 -16.19 39.37
CA LYS A 466 38.33 -16.69 38.35
C LYS A 466 36.89 -16.25 38.56
N LEU A 467 36.64 -15.30 39.46
CA LEU A 467 35.31 -14.70 39.63
C LEU A 467 34.90 -13.98 38.36
N LYS A 468 33.66 -14.18 37.90
CA LYS A 468 33.07 -13.49 36.77
C LYS A 468 31.64 -13.05 37.07
N ILE A 469 31.26 -11.88 36.59
CA ILE A 469 29.86 -11.45 36.60
C ILE A 469 29.22 -11.82 35.26
N GLY A 470 28.12 -12.57 35.31
CA GLY A 470 27.33 -12.97 34.14
C GLY A 470 25.89 -12.48 34.27
N TYR A 471 25.13 -12.58 33.19
CA TYR A 471 23.70 -12.26 33.11
C TYR A 471 22.89 -13.47 32.67
N ASN A 472 21.75 -13.69 33.30
CA ASN A 472 20.78 -14.71 32.91
C ASN A 472 19.35 -14.12 32.97
N ARG A 473 18.54 -14.38 31.99
CA ARG A 473 17.16 -13.84 31.92
C ARG A 473 16.26 -14.20 33.10
N VAL A 474 16.53 -15.33 33.77
CA VAL A 474 15.73 -15.83 34.90
C VAL A 474 16.19 -15.25 36.23
N PHE A 475 17.52 -15.10 36.41
CA PHE A 475 18.13 -14.73 37.69
C PHE A 475 18.76 -13.34 37.72
N GLY A 476 18.82 -12.67 36.57
CA GLY A 476 19.49 -11.37 36.43
C GLY A 476 21.00 -11.46 36.40
N TYR A 477 21.68 -10.43 36.86
CA TYR A 477 23.13 -10.44 37.03
C TYR A 477 23.54 -11.32 38.23
N TYR A 478 24.58 -12.12 38.03
CA TYR A 478 25.11 -13.02 39.07
C TYR A 478 26.62 -13.05 39.03
N ILE A 479 27.21 -13.31 40.20
CA ILE A 479 28.63 -13.58 40.35
C ILE A 479 28.81 -15.11 40.27
N GLU A 480 29.62 -15.57 39.31
CA GLU A 480 29.95 -16.97 39.16
C GLU A 480 31.31 -17.27 39.78
N VAL A 481 31.32 -18.20 40.72
CA VAL A 481 32.50 -18.67 41.41
C VAL A 481 32.66 -20.17 41.18
N SER A 482 33.89 -20.62 40.86
CA SER A 482 34.17 -22.06 40.75
C SER A 482 34.01 -22.77 42.07
N ARG A 483 33.53 -24.02 42.06
CA ARG A 483 33.31 -24.83 43.26
C ARG A 483 34.55 -24.97 44.13
N SER A 484 35.74 -24.96 43.54
CA SER A 484 37.03 -25.00 44.26
C SER A 484 37.26 -23.77 45.18
N ASN A 485 36.56 -22.68 44.95
CA ASN A 485 36.70 -21.43 45.69
C ASN A 485 35.43 -21.10 46.51
N ALA A 486 34.50 -22.03 46.65
CA ALA A 486 33.25 -21.81 47.36
C ALA A 486 33.43 -21.48 48.85
N GLU A 487 34.50 -21.97 49.49
CA GLU A 487 34.85 -21.66 50.90
C GLU A 487 35.38 -20.22 51.11
N ALA A 488 35.88 -19.61 50.01
CA ALA A 488 36.38 -18.23 50.06
C ALA A 488 35.28 -17.18 49.77
N VAL A 489 34.03 -17.62 49.61
CA VAL A 489 32.91 -16.72 49.29
C VAL A 489 32.47 -15.99 50.57
N PRO A 490 32.38 -14.63 50.56
CA PRO A 490 31.94 -13.84 51.72
C PRO A 490 30.50 -14.11 52.14
N GLU A 491 30.16 -13.89 53.40
CA GLU A 491 28.83 -14.08 53.97
C GLU A 491 27.74 -13.20 53.31
N ASN A 492 28.12 -12.06 52.73
CA ASN A 492 27.18 -11.16 52.06
C ASN A 492 26.75 -11.63 50.66
N TYR A 493 27.29 -12.76 50.16
CA TYR A 493 26.86 -13.37 48.89
C TYR A 493 25.67 -14.29 49.13
N ILE A 494 24.57 -13.98 48.44
CA ILE A 494 23.36 -14.79 48.50
C ILE A 494 23.39 -15.80 47.34
N ARG A 495 23.45 -17.08 47.67
CA ARG A 495 23.49 -18.16 46.67
C ARG A 495 22.14 -18.27 45.94
N LYS A 496 22.14 -18.25 44.62
CA LYS A 496 20.97 -18.37 43.75
C LYS A 496 20.88 -19.70 43.02
N GLN A 497 22.02 -20.23 42.58
CA GLN A 497 22.03 -21.47 41.78
C GLN A 497 23.36 -22.23 42.00
N THR A 498 23.27 -23.56 42.10
CA THR A 498 24.42 -24.46 42.10
C THR A 498 24.48 -25.21 40.77
N LEU A 499 25.62 -25.14 40.10
CA LEU A 499 25.92 -25.85 38.86
C LEU A 499 26.92 -26.99 39.12
N ALA A 500 27.20 -27.82 38.14
CA ALA A 500 28.14 -28.94 38.28
C ALA A 500 29.56 -28.48 38.73
N ASN A 501 30.07 -27.39 38.16
CA ASN A 501 31.44 -26.89 38.34
C ASN A 501 31.54 -25.48 38.94
N SER A 502 30.42 -24.79 39.17
CA SER A 502 30.37 -23.42 39.70
C SER A 502 29.13 -23.19 40.54
N GLU A 503 29.15 -22.12 41.34
CA GLU A 503 28.02 -21.61 42.07
C GLU A 503 27.76 -20.15 41.67
N ARG A 504 26.49 -19.76 41.65
CA ARG A 504 26.04 -18.40 41.28
C ARG A 504 25.48 -17.68 42.48
N TYR A 505 25.99 -16.50 42.69
CA TYR A 505 25.66 -15.66 43.81
C TYR A 505 25.18 -14.28 43.35
N ILE A 506 24.49 -13.57 44.25
CA ILE A 506 24.10 -12.17 44.07
C ILE A 506 24.49 -11.36 45.30
N THR A 507 24.89 -10.11 45.11
CA THR A 507 25.09 -9.14 46.17
C THR A 507 24.01 -8.06 46.10
N GLU A 508 23.74 -7.37 47.20
CA GLU A 508 22.76 -6.28 47.23
C GLU A 508 23.16 -5.12 46.29
N GLU A 509 24.46 -4.83 46.21
CA GLU A 509 25.00 -3.83 45.30
C GLU A 509 24.75 -4.19 43.82
N LEU A 510 24.99 -5.45 43.44
CA LEU A 510 24.74 -5.94 42.10
C LEU A 510 23.25 -5.90 41.76
N LYS A 511 22.37 -6.21 42.73
CA LYS A 511 20.92 -6.15 42.57
C LYS A 511 20.39 -4.71 42.40
N GLN A 512 20.96 -3.76 43.17
CA GLN A 512 20.61 -2.34 43.01
C GLN A 512 21.06 -1.79 41.66
N LEU A 513 22.28 -2.14 41.23
CA LEU A 513 22.77 -1.77 39.90
C LEU A 513 21.91 -2.39 38.80
N GLU A 514 21.54 -3.67 38.92
CA GLU A 514 20.63 -4.36 38.01
C GLU A 514 19.29 -3.63 37.89
N SER A 515 18.65 -3.33 39.00
CA SER A 515 17.38 -2.60 39.03
C SER A 515 17.48 -1.24 38.30
N THR A 516 18.59 -0.53 38.50
CA THR A 516 18.84 0.77 37.88
C THR A 516 19.06 0.63 36.36
N VAL A 517 19.88 -0.34 35.93
CA VAL A 517 20.22 -0.55 34.51
C VAL A 517 19.01 -1.08 33.74
N LEU A 518 18.31 -2.09 34.25
CA LEU A 518 17.12 -2.65 33.60
C LEU A 518 15.98 -1.65 33.57
N GLY A 519 15.75 -0.92 34.66
CA GLY A 519 14.77 0.16 34.71
C GLY A 519 15.08 1.30 33.72
N ALA A 520 16.35 1.68 33.59
CA ALA A 520 16.80 2.66 32.60
C ALA A 520 16.60 2.16 31.18
N GLN A 521 16.90 0.88 30.90
CA GLN A 521 16.72 0.27 29.58
C GLN A 521 15.25 0.17 29.17
N GLU A 522 14.37 -0.27 30.07
CA GLU A 522 12.93 -0.35 29.82
C GLU A 522 12.34 1.06 29.55
N ARG A 523 12.73 2.03 30.37
CA ARG A 523 12.31 3.43 30.22
C ARG A 523 12.86 4.06 28.94
N LEU A 524 14.12 3.77 28.59
CA LEU A 524 14.74 4.21 27.33
C LEU A 524 13.94 3.74 26.13
N THR A 525 13.65 2.43 26.06
CA THR A 525 12.91 1.86 24.92
C THR A 525 11.49 2.43 24.82
N ALA A 526 10.80 2.63 25.94
CA ALA A 526 9.48 3.24 25.96
C ALA A 526 9.51 4.69 25.48
N LEU A 527 10.47 5.49 25.96
CA LEU A 527 10.61 6.90 25.57
C LEU A 527 11.04 7.04 24.10
N GLU A 528 11.94 6.19 23.61
CA GLU A 528 12.31 6.16 22.18
C GLU A 528 11.10 5.87 21.30
N TYR A 529 10.20 4.98 21.72
CA TYR A 529 8.96 4.70 21.00
C TYR A 529 8.00 5.90 21.03
N GLU A 530 7.82 6.57 22.16
CA GLU A 530 6.98 7.78 22.27
C GLU A 530 7.51 8.91 21.36
N VAL A 531 8.81 9.14 21.36
CA VAL A 531 9.45 10.13 20.50
C VAL A 531 9.31 9.76 19.02
N PHE A 532 9.48 8.48 18.66
CA PHE A 532 9.26 8.00 17.31
C PHE A 532 7.81 8.26 16.86
N VAL A 533 6.81 7.94 17.69
CA VAL A 533 5.40 8.22 17.40
C VAL A 533 5.17 9.70 17.17
N SER A 534 5.74 10.57 18.02
CA SER A 534 5.64 12.02 17.84
C SER A 534 6.23 12.51 16.50
N VAL A 535 7.39 11.99 16.09
CA VAL A 535 8.01 12.31 14.81
C VAL A 535 7.14 11.81 13.65
N ARG A 536 6.65 10.59 13.73
CA ARG A 536 5.74 10.02 12.73
C ARG A 536 4.48 10.86 12.57
N ASP A 537 3.85 11.27 13.66
CA ASP A 537 2.59 12.02 13.65
C ASP A 537 2.79 13.46 13.11
N GLN A 538 3.96 14.08 13.35
CA GLN A 538 4.34 15.34 12.70
C GLN A 538 4.43 15.19 11.18
N ILE A 539 5.04 14.10 10.69
CA ILE A 539 5.12 13.82 9.25
C ILE A 539 3.74 13.50 8.68
N ALA A 540 2.88 12.78 9.43
CA ALA A 540 1.52 12.47 9.04
C ALA A 540 0.66 13.72 8.83
N ALA A 541 0.89 14.79 9.57
CA ALA A 541 0.20 16.07 9.38
C ALA A 541 0.48 16.70 7.99
N GLU A 542 1.62 16.38 7.37
CA GLU A 542 2.05 16.89 6.06
C GLU A 542 1.73 15.94 4.90
N VAL A 543 0.86 14.95 5.11
CA VAL A 543 0.51 13.91 4.13
C VAL A 543 0.14 14.48 2.76
N HIS A 544 -0.63 15.56 2.72
CA HIS A 544 -1.10 16.18 1.48
C HIS A 544 0.05 16.73 0.61
N ARG A 545 1.06 17.35 1.21
CA ARG A 545 2.24 17.88 0.51
C ARG A 545 3.04 16.77 -0.15
N VAL A 546 3.26 15.67 0.60
CA VAL A 546 3.98 14.50 0.11
C VAL A 546 3.24 13.82 -1.03
N GLN A 547 1.92 13.61 -0.89
CA GLN A 547 1.09 13.00 -1.94
C GLN A 547 1.07 13.84 -3.22
N LYS A 548 0.91 15.17 -3.13
CA LYS A 548 0.93 16.06 -4.28
C LYS A 548 2.27 16.00 -5.03
N THR A 549 3.37 15.95 -4.30
CA THR A 549 4.71 15.79 -4.87
C THR A 549 4.85 14.41 -5.53
N ALA A 550 4.42 13.35 -4.88
CA ALA A 550 4.46 11.98 -5.40
C ALA A 550 3.68 11.83 -6.72
N GLN A 551 2.50 12.44 -6.83
CA GLN A 551 1.72 12.48 -8.08
C GLN A 551 2.46 13.20 -9.22
N ALA A 552 3.11 14.32 -8.91
CA ALA A 552 3.90 15.03 -9.91
C ALA A 552 5.09 14.19 -10.39
N ILE A 553 5.77 13.48 -9.49
CA ILE A 553 6.86 12.53 -9.80
C ILE A 553 6.34 11.37 -10.66
N ALA A 554 5.21 10.76 -10.30
CA ALA A 554 4.60 9.68 -11.07
C ALA A 554 4.27 10.13 -12.51
N ALA A 555 3.71 11.33 -12.67
CA ALA A 555 3.38 11.88 -13.99
C ALA A 555 4.63 12.17 -14.82
N LEU A 556 5.69 12.72 -14.24
CA LEU A 556 6.97 12.91 -14.92
C LEU A 556 7.58 11.57 -15.35
N ASP A 557 7.54 10.56 -14.50
CA ASP A 557 8.05 9.22 -14.79
C ASP A 557 7.30 8.57 -15.97
N VAL A 558 5.97 8.67 -16.02
CA VAL A 558 5.16 8.18 -17.14
C VAL A 558 5.51 8.91 -18.44
N LEU A 559 5.65 10.24 -18.41
CA LEU A 559 6.02 11.02 -19.59
C LEU A 559 7.42 10.65 -20.10
N CYS A 560 8.39 10.44 -19.22
CA CYS A 560 9.72 9.94 -19.56
C CYS A 560 9.65 8.54 -20.17
N ALA A 561 8.88 7.63 -19.59
CA ALA A 561 8.68 6.27 -20.10
C ALA A 561 8.09 6.26 -21.51
N LEU A 562 7.06 7.09 -21.77
CA LEU A 562 6.47 7.24 -23.11
C LEU A 562 7.46 7.83 -24.12
N ALA A 563 8.33 8.75 -23.70
CA ALA A 563 9.38 9.31 -24.53
C ALA A 563 10.48 8.28 -24.83
N ASP A 564 10.92 7.50 -23.84
CA ASP A 564 11.90 6.41 -24.03
C ASP A 564 11.37 5.40 -25.05
N VAL A 565 10.13 4.93 -24.88
CA VAL A 565 9.49 3.98 -25.79
C VAL A 565 9.35 4.55 -27.20
N ALA A 566 8.99 5.83 -27.33
CA ALA A 566 8.85 6.48 -28.63
C ALA A 566 10.19 6.59 -29.38
N CYS A 567 11.26 6.95 -28.66
CA CYS A 567 12.60 7.05 -29.25
C CYS A 567 13.17 5.68 -29.62
N ASP A 568 13.06 4.70 -28.72
CA ASP A 568 13.64 3.35 -28.90
C ASP A 568 12.98 2.59 -30.06
N ASN A 569 11.68 2.83 -30.32
CA ASN A 569 10.92 2.11 -31.34
C ASN A 569 10.59 2.97 -32.56
N ASN A 570 11.16 4.17 -32.70
CA ASN A 570 10.90 5.11 -33.78
C ASN A 570 9.39 5.40 -33.99
N TYR A 571 8.69 5.69 -32.89
CA TYR A 571 7.29 6.07 -32.91
C TYR A 571 7.13 7.53 -33.31
N VAL A 572 6.02 7.87 -33.96
CA VAL A 572 5.73 9.22 -34.42
C VAL A 572 4.61 9.87 -33.63
N CYS A 573 4.65 11.19 -33.50
CA CYS A 573 3.61 11.95 -32.83
C CYS A 573 2.37 12.06 -33.75
N PRO A 574 1.18 11.52 -33.36
CA PRO A 574 -0.04 11.63 -34.17
C PRO A 574 -0.66 13.01 -34.05
N VAL A 575 -1.48 13.37 -35.05
CA VAL A 575 -2.43 14.48 -34.93
C VAL A 575 -3.74 13.91 -34.38
N VAL A 576 -4.21 14.46 -33.26
CA VAL A 576 -5.50 14.11 -32.68
C VAL A 576 -6.38 15.36 -32.70
N ASP A 577 -7.55 15.29 -33.34
CA ASP A 577 -8.51 16.38 -33.48
C ASP A 577 -9.96 15.89 -33.28
N PHE A 578 -10.95 16.76 -33.50
CA PHE A 578 -12.37 16.42 -33.31
C PHE A 578 -13.05 15.78 -34.50
N SER A 579 -12.32 15.36 -35.55
CA SER A 579 -12.93 14.74 -36.72
C SER A 579 -13.23 13.25 -36.49
N ASP A 580 -14.05 12.67 -37.37
CA ASP A 580 -14.48 11.26 -37.31
C ASP A 580 -13.64 10.36 -38.24
N ARG A 581 -12.30 10.59 -38.30
CA ARG A 581 -11.43 9.89 -39.26
C ARG A 581 -10.25 9.21 -38.54
N ILE A 582 -10.02 7.94 -38.83
CA ILE A 582 -8.82 7.20 -38.50
C ILE A 582 -8.01 6.99 -39.76
N ASP A 583 -6.81 7.59 -39.86
CA ASP A 583 -5.90 7.49 -40.99
C ASP A 583 -4.51 7.08 -40.50
N ILE A 584 -4.20 5.81 -40.64
CA ILE A 584 -2.94 5.20 -40.19
C ILE A 584 -2.17 4.79 -41.45
N LYS A 585 -0.93 5.24 -41.57
CA LYS A 585 0.00 4.86 -42.64
C LYS A 585 1.13 4.02 -42.06
N ASP A 586 1.44 2.92 -42.72
CA ASP A 586 2.46 1.98 -42.32
C ASP A 586 2.34 1.57 -40.82
N GLY A 587 1.11 1.32 -40.37
CA GLY A 587 0.83 0.94 -38.98
C GLY A 587 1.45 -0.42 -38.62
N ARG A 588 2.02 -0.54 -37.45
CA ARG A 588 2.63 -1.77 -36.93
C ARG A 588 1.96 -2.15 -35.61
N HIS A 589 1.89 -3.44 -35.32
CA HIS A 589 1.29 -3.90 -34.04
C HIS A 589 2.30 -3.81 -32.90
N PRO A 590 2.12 -2.95 -31.90
CA PRO A 590 3.16 -2.64 -30.91
C PRO A 590 3.65 -3.88 -30.14
N VAL A 591 2.73 -4.77 -29.79
CA VAL A 591 3.06 -5.97 -29.00
C VAL A 591 3.70 -7.05 -29.86
N VAL A 592 3.12 -7.32 -31.05
CA VAL A 592 3.64 -8.36 -31.94
C VAL A 592 5.02 -7.97 -32.44
N GLU A 593 5.23 -6.72 -32.84
CA GLU A 593 6.54 -6.22 -33.25
C GLU A 593 7.61 -6.45 -32.19
N LYS A 594 7.30 -6.12 -30.92
CA LYS A 594 8.24 -6.32 -29.79
C LYS A 594 8.47 -7.80 -29.47
N MET A 595 7.57 -8.70 -29.85
CA MET A 595 7.72 -10.15 -29.65
C MET A 595 8.48 -10.86 -30.80
N LEU A 596 8.57 -10.22 -31.96
CA LEU A 596 9.31 -10.78 -33.11
C LEU A 596 10.81 -10.55 -32.88
N SER A 597 11.61 -11.64 -32.78
CA SER A 597 13.06 -11.57 -32.64
C SER A 597 13.80 -11.60 -33.95
N ASP A 598 13.28 -12.34 -34.96
CA ASP A 598 14.01 -12.69 -36.19
C ASP A 598 13.32 -12.27 -37.49
N SER A 599 12.20 -11.57 -37.39
CA SER A 599 11.44 -11.12 -38.55
C SER A 599 10.88 -9.70 -38.37
N LEU A 600 10.80 -8.96 -39.46
CA LEU A 600 10.21 -7.63 -39.45
C LEU A 600 8.67 -7.74 -39.51
N PHE A 601 7.97 -6.89 -38.76
CA PHE A 601 6.54 -6.75 -38.88
C PHE A 601 6.21 -6.06 -40.21
N ILE A 602 5.27 -6.60 -40.99
CA ILE A 602 4.83 -5.99 -42.24
C ILE A 602 3.78 -4.91 -41.93
N PRO A 603 4.07 -3.63 -42.21
CA PRO A 603 3.17 -2.52 -41.92
C PRO A 603 1.86 -2.58 -42.71
N ASN A 604 0.79 -1.98 -42.17
CA ASN A 604 -0.52 -1.93 -42.80
C ASN A 604 -1.10 -0.51 -42.77
N ASP A 605 -1.74 -0.11 -43.86
CA ASP A 605 -2.52 1.13 -43.94
C ASP A 605 -3.96 0.90 -43.47
N THR A 606 -4.53 1.92 -42.84
CA THR A 606 -5.93 1.91 -42.38
C THR A 606 -6.56 3.28 -42.64
N LEU A 607 -7.71 3.30 -43.28
CA LEU A 607 -8.53 4.49 -43.43
C LEU A 607 -9.97 4.14 -43.05
N LEU A 608 -10.48 4.77 -41.99
CA LEU A 608 -11.88 4.69 -41.56
C LEU A 608 -12.41 6.11 -41.35
N ASP A 609 -13.64 6.38 -41.81
CA ASP A 609 -14.32 7.64 -41.60
C ASP A 609 -15.85 7.43 -41.48
N SER A 610 -16.59 8.46 -41.11
CA SER A 610 -18.05 8.40 -41.00
C SER A 610 -18.79 8.58 -42.34
N LYS A 611 -18.07 8.69 -43.47
CA LYS A 611 -18.63 9.01 -44.80
C LYS A 611 -18.44 7.86 -45.79
N GLU A 612 -17.29 7.77 -46.42
CA GLU A 612 -17.02 6.84 -47.54
C GLU A 612 -16.43 5.52 -47.02
N ASN A 613 -15.67 5.54 -45.95
CA ASN A 613 -14.95 4.38 -45.41
C ASN A 613 -15.51 3.94 -44.05
N ARG A 614 -16.83 3.77 -43.98
CA ARG A 614 -17.51 3.39 -42.72
C ARG A 614 -17.27 1.96 -42.30
N VAL A 615 -17.12 1.06 -43.28
CA VAL A 615 -16.99 -0.37 -43.06
C VAL A 615 -15.85 -0.92 -43.91
N ALA A 616 -14.95 -1.64 -43.26
CA ALA A 616 -13.89 -2.39 -43.92
C ALA A 616 -14.17 -3.89 -43.79
N ILE A 617 -14.27 -4.59 -44.94
CA ILE A 617 -14.42 -6.05 -44.97
C ILE A 617 -13.03 -6.67 -45.07
N ILE A 618 -12.66 -7.42 -44.01
CA ILE A 618 -11.35 -8.07 -43.90
C ILE A 618 -11.52 -9.57 -44.13
N THR A 619 -10.96 -10.07 -45.25
CA THR A 619 -11.03 -11.50 -45.61
C THR A 619 -9.64 -12.13 -45.61
N GLY A 620 -9.60 -13.44 -45.56
CA GLY A 620 -8.37 -14.21 -45.62
C GLY A 620 -8.46 -15.54 -44.83
N PRO A 621 -7.52 -16.46 -44.99
CA PRO A 621 -7.52 -17.74 -44.30
C PRO A 621 -7.33 -17.55 -42.79
N ASN A 622 -7.56 -18.63 -42.00
CA ASN A 622 -7.25 -18.61 -40.58
C ASN A 622 -5.74 -18.45 -40.37
N MET A 623 -5.35 -17.74 -39.33
CA MET A 623 -3.96 -17.39 -39.00
C MET A 623 -3.27 -16.41 -39.96
N ALA A 624 -3.98 -15.80 -40.89
CA ALA A 624 -3.44 -14.80 -41.83
C ALA A 624 -3.30 -13.38 -41.23
N GLY A 625 -3.42 -13.22 -39.91
CA GLY A 625 -3.23 -11.93 -39.24
C GLY A 625 -4.45 -11.03 -39.16
N LYS A 626 -5.67 -11.45 -39.58
CA LYS A 626 -6.90 -10.64 -39.52
C LYS A 626 -7.15 -10.01 -38.14
N SER A 627 -7.14 -10.83 -37.11
CA SER A 627 -7.33 -10.36 -35.71
C SER A 627 -6.19 -9.47 -35.22
N THR A 628 -4.97 -9.73 -35.68
CA THR A 628 -3.79 -8.91 -35.39
C THR A 628 -3.96 -7.50 -35.97
N TYR A 629 -4.44 -7.41 -37.24
CA TYR A 629 -4.72 -6.14 -37.86
C TYR A 629 -5.81 -5.33 -37.15
N MET A 630 -6.93 -5.97 -36.75
CA MET A 630 -7.99 -5.28 -35.99
C MET A 630 -7.49 -4.76 -34.65
N ARG A 631 -6.74 -5.60 -33.89
CA ARG A 631 -6.12 -5.21 -32.65
C ARG A 631 -5.10 -4.08 -32.82
N GLN A 632 -4.30 -4.12 -33.90
CA GLN A 632 -3.34 -3.07 -34.22
C GLN A 632 -4.01 -1.71 -34.31
N VAL A 633 -5.11 -1.58 -35.08
CA VAL A 633 -5.85 -0.32 -35.24
C VAL A 633 -6.36 0.19 -33.90
N ALA A 634 -6.96 -0.68 -33.07
CA ALA A 634 -7.46 -0.31 -31.75
C ALA A 634 -6.35 0.12 -30.81
N LEU A 635 -5.23 -0.62 -30.76
CA LEU A 635 -4.09 -0.29 -29.88
C LEU A 635 -3.41 1.02 -30.28
N ILE A 636 -3.24 1.28 -31.59
CA ILE A 636 -2.72 2.54 -32.12
C ILE A 636 -3.62 3.70 -31.69
N THR A 637 -4.95 3.52 -31.76
CA THR A 637 -5.91 4.54 -31.34
C THR A 637 -5.79 4.81 -29.82
N ILE A 638 -5.69 3.78 -28.99
CA ILE A 638 -5.50 3.93 -27.53
C ILE A 638 -4.18 4.65 -27.23
N MET A 639 -3.09 4.27 -27.90
CA MET A 639 -1.79 4.94 -27.75
C MET A 639 -1.87 6.43 -28.08
N ALA A 640 -2.57 6.81 -29.16
CA ALA A 640 -2.80 8.21 -29.48
C ALA A 640 -3.52 8.96 -28.37
N GLN A 641 -4.57 8.36 -27.81
CA GLN A 641 -5.42 8.99 -26.80
C GLN A 641 -4.80 9.06 -25.40
N ILE A 642 -3.82 8.22 -25.08
CA ILE A 642 -3.02 8.41 -23.87
C ILE A 642 -1.90 9.44 -24.03
N GLY A 643 -1.69 9.97 -25.23
CA GLY A 643 -0.64 10.93 -25.54
C GLY A 643 0.72 10.31 -25.87
N SER A 644 0.76 9.01 -26.15
CA SER A 644 1.97 8.30 -26.58
C SER A 644 2.31 8.58 -28.06
N GLY A 645 3.57 8.36 -28.44
CA GLY A 645 3.97 8.18 -29.83
C GLY A 645 3.31 6.94 -30.45
N LEU A 646 3.18 6.90 -31.76
CA LEU A 646 2.52 5.82 -32.49
C LEU A 646 3.48 4.98 -33.30
N VAL A 647 3.14 3.74 -33.45
CA VAL A 647 3.81 2.70 -34.25
C VAL A 647 3.45 2.87 -35.74
N CYS A 648 3.84 4.00 -36.37
CA CYS A 648 3.56 4.33 -37.76
C CYS A 648 4.80 4.91 -38.41
N ALA A 649 4.91 4.89 -39.75
CA ALA A 649 6.01 5.53 -40.43
C ALA A 649 5.78 7.04 -40.60
N TYR A 650 6.87 7.80 -40.59
CA TYR A 650 6.88 9.22 -40.95
C TYR A 650 6.91 9.36 -42.46
N ARG A 651 5.78 9.71 -43.08
CA ARG A 651 5.76 10.30 -44.42
C ARG A 651 5.29 11.75 -44.31
N ARG A 652 5.71 12.63 -45.24
CA ARG A 652 5.35 14.06 -45.27
C ARG A 652 3.84 14.27 -45.10
N GLY A 653 3.42 14.54 -43.88
CA GLY A 653 2.03 14.60 -43.39
C GLY A 653 1.90 13.75 -42.15
N ARG A 654 1.68 14.40 -40.99
CA ARG A 654 1.57 13.68 -39.70
C ARG A 654 0.42 12.67 -39.77
N PRO A 655 0.59 11.44 -39.25
CA PRO A 655 -0.53 10.50 -39.13
C PRO A 655 -1.64 11.11 -38.27
N ARG A 656 -2.88 10.98 -38.73
CA ARG A 656 -4.05 11.52 -38.04
C ARG A 656 -4.80 10.36 -37.40
N VAL A 657 -4.95 10.38 -36.08
CA VAL A 657 -5.78 9.44 -35.32
C VAL A 657 -6.80 10.26 -34.53
N TYR A 658 -8.03 9.87 -34.53
CA TYR A 658 -9.15 10.66 -34.04
C TYR A 658 -9.87 9.95 -32.91
N PRO A 659 -10.48 10.69 -31.95
CA PRO A 659 -11.22 10.07 -30.86
C PRO A 659 -12.43 9.31 -31.43
N CYS A 660 -12.53 8.02 -31.11
CA CYS A 660 -13.73 7.23 -31.40
C CYS A 660 -14.91 7.78 -30.57
N ARG A 661 -15.92 8.31 -31.26
CA ARG A 661 -17.25 8.45 -30.64
C ARG A 661 -17.90 7.08 -30.50
N ARG A 662 -18.70 6.89 -29.48
CA ARG A 662 -19.60 5.76 -29.32
C ARG A 662 -20.41 5.65 -30.62
N VAL A 663 -20.21 4.59 -31.36
CA VAL A 663 -21.20 4.18 -32.37
C VAL A 663 -22.24 3.40 -31.58
N GLY A 664 -23.43 4.00 -31.48
CA GLY A 664 -24.58 3.42 -30.78
C GLY A 664 -25.05 2.12 -31.39
#